data_85e34ab1b529fc9597d522e833162149
#
_entry.id   85e34ab1b529fc9597d522e833162149
#
_cell.length_a   1.000
_cell.length_b   1.000
_cell.length_c   1.000
_cell.angle_alpha   90.00
_cell.angle_beta   90.00
_cell.angle_gamma   90.00
#
_symmetry.space_group_name_H-M   'P 1'
#
loop_
_entity.id
_entity.type
_entity.pdbx_description
1 polymer ?
#
loop_
_entity_poly.entity_id
_entity_poly.type
_entity_poly.pdbx_seq_one_letter_code
_entity_poly.pdbx_strand_id
1 'polypeptide(L)'
;MYRAAAASVCERLTERWDETYAHFSAENPKMVFYLSMEFLQGRALLNAVGNLGLVGPYSEALKELGTSLEEMVEVEQDAGLGNGGLGRLASCFLDSIATLDLPGWGYGLRYKYGLFKQSIGADGNQLEAADDWLECGNPWEKRRNDVSYTIRFGGRVETGADGAKSWVGGQTVKAVAYDTPIPGYKTVNTISLRLWNAEVSAGAFDLAAHNASDYAQSVGPATLAFELCAVLYPGDSAREGKALRVKQQYMLCSASLQDIFTRFAERAAPAQPDWAALASKVAIQMNDTHPTLAAPEMMRLLMDVHGLSYDAAWAVTSKAVAYTNHTVLPEALEKWPLELLEELLPRHVEIIKQIDARFIAMVTKQYAAMPADALAATLSKMVILENYEHEPVKTAAQAAPKAAAASAADVEPLAAAPAAPKPPAMVRMANLCVIAGHAVNGVAAIHSQIVKDDGASRGCQGRGRCALLPPGATDAARRVSVFNDFYKLFPAKFQNKTNGVTPRRWLELCNPALSGVITKWLGTDGWISNLDLLEGLKKHADDPALQAEWAAAKRANKVAQVAYLKAVTGVAVSPDVMWDIQVKRIHEYKRQLLNILGIAYRYKQLKAMTPAQRTALVPRVCMFGGKAYATYLQAKRIVKLVNAVGAVVNADPEVGDLMKVLFVPNYNVSVAERLVPASELSQHISTAGMEASGTSNMKARPAGRVSTLAVSHDLPSLS
;
A
#
# COMPACT_ATOMS: atom_id res chain seq x y z
N MET A 1 25.07 -21.00 6.50
CA MET A 1 24.39 -21.88 5.53
C MET A 1 23.28 -21.16 4.76
N TYR A 2 22.33 -20.45 5.41
CA TYR A 2 21.28 -19.67 4.73
C TYR A 2 21.82 -18.74 3.62
N ARG A 3 22.86 -17.94 3.88
CA ARG A 3 23.43 -17.03 2.86
C ARG A 3 24.01 -17.76 1.65
N ALA A 4 24.57 -18.95 1.83
CA ALA A 4 25.09 -19.77 0.73
C ALA A 4 23.92 -20.34 -0.12
N ALA A 5 22.87 -20.83 0.54
CA ALA A 5 21.66 -21.29 -0.14
C ALA A 5 21.01 -20.14 -0.93
N ALA A 6 20.83 -18.98 -0.29
CA ALA A 6 20.30 -17.80 -0.98
C ALA A 6 21.16 -17.33 -2.16
N ALA A 7 22.49 -17.33 -2.01
CA ALA A 7 23.42 -16.96 -3.09
C ALA A 7 23.31 -17.93 -4.29
N SER A 8 23.21 -19.24 -4.04
CA SER A 8 23.00 -20.25 -5.09
C SER A 8 21.69 -20.06 -5.85
N VAL A 9 20.61 -19.69 -5.14
CA VAL A 9 19.33 -19.35 -5.80
C VAL A 9 19.45 -18.04 -6.59
N CYS A 10 20.12 -17.03 -6.04
CA CYS A 10 20.35 -15.74 -6.72
C CYS A 10 21.15 -15.88 -8.01
N GLU A 11 22.08 -16.84 -8.09
CA GLU A 11 22.82 -17.12 -9.31
C GLU A 11 21.86 -17.53 -10.45
N ARG A 12 20.97 -18.49 -10.18
CA ARG A 12 19.93 -18.92 -11.14
C ARG A 12 18.94 -17.80 -11.49
N LEU A 13 18.56 -16.99 -10.50
CA LEU A 13 17.70 -15.85 -10.75
C LEU A 13 18.39 -14.80 -11.63
N THR A 14 19.70 -14.63 -11.50
CA THR A 14 20.48 -13.67 -12.30
C THR A 14 20.51 -14.08 -13.76
N GLU A 15 20.73 -15.36 -14.07
CA GLU A 15 20.68 -15.88 -15.44
C GLU A 15 19.34 -15.56 -16.11
N ARG A 16 18.22 -15.92 -15.45
CA ARG A 16 16.86 -15.63 -15.95
C ARG A 16 16.58 -14.14 -16.06
N TRP A 17 17.09 -13.37 -15.14
CA TRP A 17 16.95 -11.92 -15.11
C TRP A 17 17.61 -11.26 -16.32
N ASP A 18 18.84 -11.67 -16.64
CA ASP A 18 19.58 -11.18 -17.80
C ASP A 18 18.88 -11.58 -19.12
N GLU A 19 18.37 -12.83 -19.21
CA GLU A 19 17.57 -13.28 -20.36
C GLU A 19 16.29 -12.44 -20.53
N THR A 20 15.58 -12.15 -19.43
CA THR A 20 14.38 -11.32 -19.44
C THR A 20 14.67 -9.90 -19.94
N TYR A 21 15.78 -9.32 -19.49
CA TYR A 21 16.18 -7.98 -19.94
C TYR A 21 16.63 -7.96 -21.40
N ALA A 22 17.37 -8.94 -21.83
CA ALA A 22 17.76 -9.08 -23.24
C ALA A 22 16.52 -9.17 -24.13
N HIS A 23 15.51 -9.96 -23.73
CA HIS A 23 14.25 -10.06 -24.43
C HIS A 23 13.48 -8.73 -24.46
N PHE A 24 13.31 -8.04 -23.32
CA PHE A 24 12.61 -6.75 -23.28
C PHE A 24 13.36 -5.66 -24.06
N SER A 25 14.68 -5.73 -24.15
CA SER A 25 15.46 -4.80 -24.96
C SER A 25 15.25 -5.04 -26.45
N ALA A 26 15.20 -6.32 -26.89
CA ALA A 26 15.01 -6.70 -28.29
C ALA A 26 13.57 -6.39 -28.77
N GLU A 27 12.56 -6.78 -27.99
CA GLU A 27 11.15 -6.63 -28.38
C GLU A 27 10.58 -5.24 -28.13
N ASN A 28 11.24 -4.45 -27.27
CA ASN A 28 10.81 -3.10 -26.88
C ASN A 28 9.31 -3.00 -26.54
N PRO A 29 8.78 -3.84 -25.64
CA PRO A 29 7.37 -3.83 -25.29
C PRO A 29 6.97 -2.56 -24.53
N LYS A 30 5.66 -2.28 -24.43
CA LYS A 30 5.17 -1.31 -23.48
C LYS A 30 5.33 -1.87 -22.07
N MET A 31 6.03 -1.15 -21.19
CA MET A 31 6.34 -1.58 -19.82
C MET A 31 5.44 -0.93 -18.79
N VAL A 32 5.08 -1.68 -17.76
CA VAL A 32 4.34 -1.21 -16.58
C VAL A 32 5.32 -0.93 -15.44
N PHE A 33 5.21 0.26 -14.87
CA PHE A 33 5.99 0.71 -13.73
C PHE A 33 5.06 0.95 -12.55
N TYR A 34 5.19 0.12 -11.50
CA TYR A 34 4.34 0.16 -10.32
C TYR A 34 5.04 0.92 -9.20
N LEU A 35 4.60 2.17 -8.95
CA LEU A 35 5.16 3.04 -7.93
C LEU A 35 4.40 2.86 -6.62
N SER A 36 5.10 2.45 -5.56
CA SER A 36 4.50 2.25 -4.24
C SER A 36 5.44 2.62 -3.10
N MET A 37 4.91 3.26 -2.07
CA MET A 37 5.65 3.49 -0.82
C MET A 37 5.86 2.21 -0.02
N GLU A 38 5.10 1.16 -0.31
CA GLU A 38 5.09 -0.09 0.42
C GLU A 38 5.28 -1.29 -0.50
N PHE A 39 6.18 -2.20 -0.13
CA PHE A 39 6.29 -3.55 -0.67
C PHE A 39 6.47 -4.54 0.49
N LEU A 40 5.37 -5.20 0.90
CA LEU A 40 5.39 -6.16 2.00
C LEU A 40 5.75 -7.55 1.46
N GLN A 41 7.03 -7.75 1.15
CA GLN A 41 7.52 -8.95 0.47
C GLN A 41 7.49 -10.21 1.36
N GLY A 42 7.88 -10.08 2.63
CA GLY A 42 8.12 -11.23 3.48
C GLY A 42 9.45 -11.91 3.15
N ARG A 43 9.56 -13.21 3.42
CA ARG A 43 10.72 -14.05 3.11
C ARG A 43 10.78 -14.39 1.62
N ALA A 44 11.96 -14.41 1.04
CA ALA A 44 12.16 -14.62 -0.40
C ALA A 44 12.59 -16.06 -0.74
N LEU A 45 13.35 -16.75 0.14
CA LEU A 45 13.96 -18.05 -0.17
C LEU A 45 12.94 -19.08 -0.67
N LEU A 46 11.92 -19.37 0.13
CA LEU A 46 10.92 -20.38 -0.24
C LEU A 46 10.14 -19.99 -1.50
N ASN A 47 9.80 -18.69 -1.65
CA ASN A 47 9.11 -18.19 -2.83
C ASN A 47 9.97 -18.31 -4.10
N ALA A 48 11.26 -17.99 -4.01
CA ALA A 48 12.19 -18.10 -5.14
C ALA A 48 12.40 -19.56 -5.55
N VAL A 49 12.69 -20.43 -4.58
CA VAL A 49 12.89 -21.88 -4.83
C VAL A 49 11.61 -22.52 -5.38
N GLY A 50 10.43 -22.14 -4.87
CA GLY A 50 9.12 -22.61 -5.36
C GLY A 50 8.85 -22.17 -6.80
N ASN A 51 9.02 -20.87 -7.10
CA ASN A 51 8.78 -20.33 -8.44
C ASN A 51 9.77 -20.89 -9.48
N LEU A 52 11.00 -21.23 -9.06
CA LEU A 52 11.98 -21.93 -9.91
C LEU A 52 11.69 -23.41 -10.12
N GLY A 53 10.75 -24.00 -9.35
CA GLY A 53 10.48 -25.44 -9.36
C GLY A 53 11.58 -26.29 -8.72
N LEU A 54 12.36 -25.73 -7.79
CA LEU A 54 13.55 -26.33 -7.20
C LEU A 54 13.39 -26.79 -5.74
N VAL A 55 12.17 -26.84 -5.21
CA VAL A 55 11.92 -27.25 -3.81
C VAL A 55 12.50 -28.63 -3.50
N GLY A 56 12.22 -29.64 -4.34
CA GLY A 56 12.74 -31.00 -4.17
C GLY A 56 14.27 -31.05 -4.16
N PRO A 57 14.94 -30.63 -5.24
CA PRO A 57 16.41 -30.64 -5.33
C PRO A 57 17.10 -29.86 -4.20
N TYR A 58 16.56 -28.72 -3.77
CA TYR A 58 17.13 -27.96 -2.65
C TYR A 58 16.93 -28.65 -1.29
N SER A 59 15.75 -29.28 -1.09
CA SER A 59 15.49 -30.04 0.13
C SER A 59 16.43 -31.26 0.26
N GLU A 60 16.70 -31.96 -0.84
CA GLU A 60 17.63 -33.09 -0.86
C GLU A 60 19.07 -32.64 -0.59
N ALA A 61 19.54 -31.62 -1.29
CA ALA A 61 20.89 -31.07 -1.10
C ALA A 61 21.12 -30.54 0.33
N LEU A 62 20.15 -29.84 0.91
CA LEU A 62 20.25 -29.34 2.28
C LEU A 62 20.25 -30.48 3.31
N LYS A 63 19.50 -31.54 3.04
CA LYS A 63 19.51 -32.74 3.89
C LYS A 63 20.87 -33.42 3.90
N GLU A 64 21.55 -33.54 2.75
CA GLU A 64 22.91 -34.05 2.66
C GLU A 64 23.92 -33.20 3.44
N LEU A 65 23.66 -31.87 3.54
CA LEU A 65 24.45 -30.93 4.33
C LEU A 65 24.05 -30.89 5.83
N GLY A 66 23.14 -31.76 6.27
CA GLY A 66 22.71 -31.89 7.66
C GLY A 66 21.76 -30.81 8.16
N THR A 67 20.98 -30.22 7.26
CA THR A 67 19.94 -29.21 7.59
C THR A 67 18.69 -29.41 6.75
N SER A 68 17.71 -28.52 6.86
CA SER A 68 16.49 -28.56 6.05
C SER A 68 16.18 -27.19 5.42
N LEU A 69 15.35 -27.20 4.38
CA LEU A 69 14.87 -25.95 3.76
C LEU A 69 14.05 -25.12 4.75
N GLU A 70 13.27 -25.78 5.59
CA GLU A 70 12.45 -25.16 6.62
C GLU A 70 13.33 -24.41 7.64
N GLU A 71 14.43 -25.01 8.10
CA GLU A 71 15.39 -24.37 8.99
C GLU A 71 16.04 -23.16 8.33
N MET A 72 16.37 -23.23 7.05
CA MET A 72 16.93 -22.10 6.31
C MET A 72 15.92 -20.94 6.17
N VAL A 73 14.66 -21.25 5.90
CA VAL A 73 13.56 -20.27 5.83
C VAL A 73 13.35 -19.59 7.19
N GLU A 74 13.52 -20.31 8.31
CA GLU A 74 13.35 -19.72 9.65
C GLU A 74 14.46 -18.71 10.02
N VAL A 75 15.63 -18.82 9.43
CA VAL A 75 16.74 -17.86 9.65
C VAL A 75 16.50 -16.57 8.87
N GLU A 76 15.74 -16.63 7.76
CA GLU A 76 15.47 -15.47 6.92
C GLU A 76 14.52 -14.47 7.61
N GLN A 77 14.91 -13.20 7.61
CA GLN A 77 14.06 -12.13 8.13
C GLN A 77 13.06 -11.65 7.06
N ASP A 78 11.86 -11.27 7.48
CA ASP A 78 10.88 -10.67 6.59
C ASP A 78 11.37 -9.31 6.08
N ALA A 79 11.36 -9.09 4.76
CA ALA A 79 11.41 -7.75 4.20
C ALA A 79 10.06 -7.04 4.47
N GLY A 80 9.97 -6.42 5.63
CA GLY A 80 8.76 -5.79 6.18
C GLY A 80 8.56 -4.36 5.72
N LEU A 81 8.71 -4.07 4.43
CA LEU A 81 8.63 -2.72 3.86
C LEU A 81 7.19 -2.30 3.54
N GLY A 82 6.25 -2.63 4.43
CA GLY A 82 4.84 -2.30 4.27
C GLY A 82 4.04 -2.54 5.54
N ASN A 83 2.89 -1.91 5.61
CA ASN A 83 2.01 -1.93 6.78
C ASN A 83 0.95 -3.05 6.75
N GLY A 84 0.49 -3.44 5.55
CA GLY A 84 -0.64 -4.35 5.44
C GLY A 84 -1.14 -4.57 4.02
N GLY A 85 -2.44 -4.34 3.79
CA GLY A 85 -3.11 -4.67 2.53
C GLY A 85 -2.49 -4.03 1.29
N LEU A 86 -2.18 -2.74 1.34
CA LEU A 86 -1.59 -1.98 0.23
C LEU A 86 -0.22 -2.53 -0.16
N GLY A 87 0.70 -2.68 0.81
CA GLY A 87 2.05 -3.18 0.57
C GLY A 87 2.06 -4.65 0.15
N ARG A 88 1.15 -5.48 0.71
CA ARG A 88 1.06 -6.88 0.30
C ARG A 88 0.45 -7.05 -1.10
N LEU A 89 -0.51 -6.18 -1.49
CA LEU A 89 -1.05 -6.15 -2.85
C LEU A 89 0.06 -5.85 -3.86
N ALA A 90 0.89 -4.82 -3.60
CA ALA A 90 2.03 -4.48 -4.44
C ALA A 90 2.96 -5.69 -4.66
N SER A 91 3.27 -6.42 -3.59
CA SER A 91 4.09 -7.64 -3.66
C SER A 91 3.42 -8.76 -4.44
N CYS A 92 2.11 -8.98 -4.26
CA CYS A 92 1.36 -9.98 -5.03
C CYS A 92 1.26 -9.61 -6.52
N PHE A 93 1.17 -8.32 -6.85
CA PHE A 93 1.17 -7.88 -8.24
C PHE A 93 2.49 -8.16 -8.94
N LEU A 94 3.64 -7.92 -8.28
CA LEU A 94 4.93 -8.24 -8.88
C LEU A 94 5.06 -9.74 -9.17
N ASP A 95 4.68 -10.61 -8.23
CA ASP A 95 4.66 -12.07 -8.43
C ASP A 95 3.76 -12.46 -9.62
N SER A 96 2.58 -11.86 -9.74
CA SER A 96 1.64 -12.18 -10.82
C SER A 96 2.07 -11.58 -12.17
N ILE A 97 2.64 -10.37 -12.20
CA ILE A 97 3.22 -9.78 -13.42
C ILE A 97 4.33 -10.68 -13.96
N ALA A 98 5.24 -11.13 -13.08
CA ALA A 98 6.30 -12.04 -13.46
C ALA A 98 5.76 -13.38 -13.96
N THR A 99 4.78 -13.98 -13.26
CA THR A 99 4.19 -15.29 -13.60
C THR A 99 3.40 -15.28 -14.92
N LEU A 100 2.83 -14.12 -15.28
CA LEU A 100 2.06 -13.94 -16.52
C LEU A 100 2.92 -13.47 -17.70
N ASP A 101 4.22 -13.51 -17.58
CA ASP A 101 5.19 -13.08 -18.61
C ASP A 101 5.00 -11.63 -19.08
N LEU A 102 4.51 -10.76 -18.17
CA LEU A 102 4.28 -9.37 -18.46
C LEU A 102 5.52 -8.51 -18.17
N PRO A 103 5.81 -7.49 -19.02
CA PRO A 103 6.92 -6.57 -18.81
C PRO A 103 6.58 -5.53 -17.74
N GLY A 104 7.11 -5.70 -16.54
CA GLY A 104 6.82 -4.83 -15.41
C GLY A 104 8.00 -4.61 -14.47
N TRP A 105 7.92 -3.50 -13.69
CA TRP A 105 8.87 -3.12 -12.66
C TRP A 105 8.13 -2.57 -11.45
N GLY A 106 8.63 -2.89 -10.25
CA GLY A 106 8.25 -2.22 -9.00
C GLY A 106 9.28 -1.16 -8.63
N TYR A 107 8.80 0.00 -8.16
CA TYR A 107 9.63 1.06 -7.60
C TYR A 107 9.17 1.43 -6.20
N GLY A 108 10.09 1.47 -5.25
CA GLY A 108 9.85 1.80 -3.84
C GLY A 108 11.05 2.48 -3.18
N LEU A 109 10.98 2.63 -1.86
CA LEU A 109 12.08 3.09 -1.02
C LEU A 109 12.67 1.94 -0.20
N ARG A 110 13.99 1.93 -0.05
CA ARG A 110 14.73 0.95 0.74
C ARG A 110 14.82 1.42 2.19
N TYR A 111 13.74 1.17 2.96
CA TYR A 111 13.75 1.54 4.38
C TYR A 111 14.72 0.67 5.16
N LYS A 112 15.53 1.31 6.01
CA LYS A 112 16.47 0.60 6.89
C LYS A 112 15.72 -0.23 7.94
N TYR A 113 14.66 0.33 8.52
CA TYR A 113 13.90 -0.31 9.59
C TYR A 113 12.47 -0.70 9.16
N GLY A 114 11.98 -0.26 8.02
CA GLY A 114 10.61 -0.54 7.55
C GLY A 114 9.55 -0.19 8.59
N LEU A 115 8.73 -1.18 8.95
CA LEU A 115 7.78 -1.10 10.06
C LEU A 115 8.45 -1.60 11.35
N PHE A 116 8.06 -1.05 12.50
CA PHE A 116 8.64 -1.41 13.80
C PHE A 116 8.42 -2.89 14.18
N LYS A 117 9.32 -3.42 15.03
CA LYS A 117 9.17 -4.71 15.70
C LYS A 117 8.27 -4.55 16.93
N GLN A 118 7.23 -5.40 17.05
CA GLN A 118 6.26 -5.35 18.15
C GLN A 118 6.56 -6.41 19.19
N SER A 119 6.56 -6.01 20.46
CA SER A 119 6.47 -6.91 21.60
C SER A 119 5.35 -6.47 22.55
N ILE A 120 4.99 -7.34 23.49
CA ILE A 120 4.00 -7.05 24.52
C ILE A 120 4.71 -7.00 25.88
N GLY A 121 4.57 -5.87 26.57
CA GLY A 121 5.11 -5.69 27.90
C GLY A 121 4.37 -6.49 28.95
N ALA A 122 4.95 -6.65 30.14
CA ALA A 122 4.34 -7.35 31.27
C ALA A 122 2.99 -6.77 31.71
N ASP A 123 2.76 -5.51 31.42
CA ASP A 123 1.51 -4.78 31.67
C ASP A 123 0.46 -4.92 30.54
N GLY A 124 0.75 -5.73 29.53
CA GLY A 124 -0.09 -5.99 28.38
C GLY A 124 -0.07 -4.88 27.30
N ASN A 125 0.75 -3.85 27.46
CA ASN A 125 0.89 -2.78 26.46
C ASN A 125 1.77 -3.23 25.28
N GLN A 126 1.49 -2.67 24.09
CA GLN A 126 2.38 -2.79 22.95
C GLN A 126 3.65 -1.96 23.18
N LEU A 127 4.80 -2.57 22.91
CA LEU A 127 6.11 -1.93 22.85
C LEU A 127 6.62 -1.97 21.41
N GLU A 128 7.28 -0.91 20.98
CA GLU A 128 7.85 -0.75 19.65
C GLU A 128 9.37 -0.68 19.72
N ALA A 129 10.06 -1.41 18.85
CA ALA A 129 11.49 -1.32 18.62
C ALA A 129 11.80 -1.24 17.13
N ALA A 130 12.97 -0.72 16.78
CA ALA A 130 13.42 -0.73 15.39
C ALA A 130 13.54 -2.18 14.89
N ASP A 131 13.04 -2.45 13.68
CA ASP A 131 13.17 -3.75 13.02
C ASP A 131 14.33 -3.67 12.02
N ASP A 132 15.56 -3.88 12.52
CA ASP A 132 16.77 -3.83 11.70
C ASP A 132 16.91 -5.10 10.86
N TRP A 133 16.04 -5.24 9.86
CA TRP A 133 16.00 -6.40 8.96
C TRP A 133 17.23 -6.53 8.06
N LEU A 134 18.05 -5.46 7.99
CA LEU A 134 19.29 -5.40 7.21
C LEU A 134 20.55 -5.62 8.06
N GLU A 135 20.44 -5.89 9.38
CA GLU A 135 21.57 -6.08 10.28
C GLU A 135 22.56 -7.13 9.76
N CYS A 136 22.05 -8.26 9.26
CA CYS A 136 22.86 -9.30 8.65
C CYS A 136 23.08 -9.12 7.13
N GLY A 137 22.65 -7.99 6.55
CA GLY A 137 22.61 -7.76 5.09
C GLY A 137 21.48 -8.54 4.42
N ASN A 138 21.21 -8.16 3.16
CA ASN A 138 20.16 -8.80 2.35
C ASN A 138 20.82 -9.52 1.15
N PRO A 139 20.81 -10.87 1.09
CA PRO A 139 21.45 -11.60 -0.01
C PRO A 139 20.67 -11.48 -1.35
N TRP A 140 19.42 -11.02 -1.31
CA TRP A 140 18.55 -10.95 -2.48
C TRP A 140 18.69 -9.67 -3.28
N GLU A 141 19.27 -8.61 -2.71
CA GLU A 141 19.41 -7.33 -3.38
C GLU A 141 20.79 -7.14 -4.00
N LYS A 142 20.82 -6.45 -5.13
CA LYS A 142 22.05 -5.99 -5.80
C LYS A 142 22.09 -4.47 -5.81
N ARG A 143 23.10 -3.90 -5.15
CA ARG A 143 23.37 -2.45 -5.26
C ARG A 143 23.86 -2.12 -6.66
N ARG A 144 23.21 -1.17 -7.33
CA ARG A 144 23.55 -0.69 -8.67
C ARG A 144 24.31 0.62 -8.55
N ASN A 145 25.65 0.52 -8.56
CA ASN A 145 26.51 1.70 -8.48
C ASN A 145 26.44 2.58 -9.73
N ASP A 146 26.03 2.00 -10.83
CA ASP A 146 25.83 2.61 -12.15
C ASP A 146 24.49 3.34 -12.28
N VAL A 147 23.54 3.08 -11.38
CA VAL A 147 22.18 3.67 -11.44
C VAL A 147 21.93 4.54 -10.23
N SER A 148 22.04 5.84 -10.44
CA SER A 148 21.80 6.82 -9.38
C SER A 148 21.35 8.15 -9.95
N TYR A 149 20.47 8.84 -9.21
CA TYR A 149 19.86 10.09 -9.63
C TYR A 149 19.93 11.13 -8.52
N THR A 150 20.16 12.40 -8.91
CA THR A 150 20.14 13.51 -7.95
C THR A 150 18.72 13.95 -7.68
N ILE A 151 18.34 14.00 -6.41
CA ILE A 151 17.06 14.49 -5.93
C ILE A 151 17.26 15.81 -5.21
N ARG A 152 16.51 16.83 -5.58
CA ARG A 152 16.62 18.19 -5.04
C ARG A 152 15.41 18.51 -4.17
N PHE A 153 15.63 19.26 -3.09
CA PHE A 153 14.60 19.83 -2.22
C PHE A 153 14.87 21.30 -1.95
N GLY A 154 13.84 22.12 -1.89
CA GLY A 154 13.97 23.56 -1.66
C GLY A 154 14.51 24.31 -2.87
N GLY A 155 15.24 25.38 -2.62
CA GLY A 155 15.77 26.25 -3.66
C GLY A 155 14.72 27.20 -4.24
N ARG A 156 14.92 27.63 -5.49
CA ARG A 156 14.03 28.57 -6.19
C ARG A 156 13.91 28.27 -7.68
N VAL A 157 12.88 28.80 -8.28
CA VAL A 157 12.71 28.77 -9.76
C VAL A 157 13.26 30.06 -10.35
N GLU A 158 14.13 29.93 -11.33
CA GLU A 158 14.62 31.02 -12.16
C GLU A 158 13.99 30.95 -13.55
N THR A 159 13.73 32.13 -14.13
CA THR A 159 13.19 32.22 -15.48
C THR A 159 14.25 32.86 -16.37
N GLY A 160 14.70 32.14 -17.38
CA GLY A 160 15.64 32.63 -18.37
C GLY A 160 15.03 33.72 -19.28
N ALA A 161 15.87 34.40 -20.03
CA ALA A 161 15.43 35.43 -20.97
C ALA A 161 14.52 34.88 -22.09
N ASP A 162 14.65 33.61 -22.40
CA ASP A 162 13.84 32.82 -23.33
C ASP A 162 12.52 32.28 -22.74
N GLY A 163 12.29 32.57 -21.45
CA GLY A 163 11.13 32.05 -20.71
C GLY A 163 11.30 30.63 -20.15
N ALA A 164 12.44 29.97 -20.40
CA ALA A 164 12.73 28.66 -19.85
C ALA A 164 12.85 28.71 -18.33
N LYS A 165 12.31 27.68 -17.66
CA LYS A 165 12.34 27.56 -16.20
C LYS A 165 13.47 26.67 -15.76
N SER A 166 14.21 27.12 -14.75
CA SER A 166 15.29 26.37 -14.11
C SER A 166 15.08 26.30 -12.62
N TRP A 167 15.15 25.10 -12.05
CA TRP A 167 15.08 24.90 -10.60
C TRP A 167 16.47 24.81 -10.01
N VAL A 168 16.86 25.81 -9.25
CA VAL A 168 18.25 26.00 -8.75
C VAL A 168 18.33 26.10 -7.22
N GLY A 169 19.52 25.84 -6.70
CA GLY A 169 19.78 25.89 -5.24
C GLY A 169 19.16 24.70 -4.49
N GLY A 170 18.94 24.89 -3.20
CA GLY A 170 18.37 23.87 -2.31
C GLY A 170 19.34 22.76 -1.90
N GLN A 171 18.80 21.77 -1.19
CA GLN A 171 19.53 20.58 -0.74
C GLN A 171 19.41 19.46 -1.77
N THR A 172 20.45 18.64 -1.90
CA THR A 172 20.42 17.47 -2.79
C THR A 172 20.86 16.21 -2.06
N VAL A 173 20.22 15.09 -2.43
CA VAL A 173 20.66 13.74 -2.09
C VAL A 173 20.82 12.91 -3.35
N LYS A 174 21.58 11.84 -3.29
CA LYS A 174 21.73 10.87 -4.36
C LYS A 174 20.84 9.66 -4.08
N ALA A 175 19.84 9.41 -4.92
CA ALA A 175 19.07 8.17 -4.89
C ALA A 175 19.84 7.09 -5.63
N VAL A 176 20.24 6.02 -4.94
CA VAL A 176 20.99 4.88 -5.49
C VAL A 176 20.07 3.67 -5.56
N ALA A 177 20.09 2.96 -6.68
CA ALA A 177 19.25 1.80 -6.91
C ALA A 177 19.76 0.54 -6.20
N TYR A 178 18.82 -0.21 -5.62
CA TYR A 178 18.98 -1.57 -5.11
C TYR A 178 17.93 -2.45 -5.77
N ASP A 179 18.36 -3.43 -6.56
CA ASP A 179 17.47 -4.26 -7.37
C ASP A 179 17.33 -5.65 -6.76
N THR A 180 16.10 -6.11 -6.62
CA THR A 180 15.76 -7.47 -6.19
C THR A 180 15.02 -8.18 -7.32
N PRO A 181 15.51 -9.36 -7.78
CA PRO A 181 14.82 -10.15 -8.80
C PRO A 181 13.53 -10.75 -8.25
N ILE A 182 12.46 -10.68 -9.03
CA ILE A 182 11.15 -11.26 -8.74
C ILE A 182 10.85 -12.30 -9.81
N PRO A 183 11.04 -13.61 -9.52
CA PRO A 183 10.79 -14.67 -10.48
C PRO A 183 9.31 -14.96 -10.68
N GLY A 184 8.91 -15.23 -11.91
CA GLY A 184 7.61 -15.82 -12.21
C GLY A 184 7.58 -17.33 -11.91
N TYR A 185 6.39 -17.85 -11.67
CA TYR A 185 6.18 -19.26 -11.36
C TYR A 185 6.35 -20.12 -12.61
N LYS A 186 7.36 -21.01 -12.60
CA LYS A 186 7.68 -21.93 -13.70
C LYS A 186 7.83 -21.24 -15.08
N THR A 187 8.30 -19.98 -15.09
CA THR A 187 8.63 -19.23 -16.30
C THR A 187 10.02 -18.62 -16.20
N VAL A 188 10.61 -18.27 -17.33
CA VAL A 188 11.91 -17.57 -17.37
C VAL A 188 11.77 -16.14 -16.91
N ASN A 189 10.61 -15.52 -17.09
CA ASN A 189 10.39 -14.12 -16.80
C ASN A 189 10.72 -13.78 -15.34
N THR A 190 11.73 -12.93 -15.16
CA THR A 190 12.19 -12.46 -13.86
C THR A 190 12.25 -10.94 -13.92
N ILE A 191 11.28 -10.28 -13.28
CA ILE A 191 11.18 -8.81 -13.25
C ILE A 191 11.92 -8.24 -12.04
N SER A 192 11.97 -6.91 -11.92
CA SER A 192 12.67 -6.23 -10.84
C SER A 192 11.76 -5.51 -9.87
N LEU A 193 12.12 -5.58 -8.60
CA LEU A 193 11.78 -4.59 -7.60
C LEU A 193 13.00 -3.71 -7.37
N ARG A 194 12.94 -2.42 -7.80
CA ARG A 194 13.97 -1.41 -7.56
C ARG A 194 13.59 -0.56 -6.35
N LEU A 195 14.43 -0.62 -5.33
CA LEU A 195 14.27 0.19 -4.14
C LEU A 195 15.35 1.28 -4.11
N TRP A 196 14.93 2.52 -3.90
CA TRP A 196 15.83 3.67 -3.81
C TRP A 196 16.35 3.85 -2.40
N ASN A 197 17.67 3.94 -2.26
CA ASN A 197 18.34 4.33 -1.03
C ASN A 197 18.92 5.74 -1.18
N ALA A 198 18.70 6.61 -0.18
CA ALA A 198 19.29 7.93 -0.17
C ALA A 198 20.73 7.84 0.33
N GLU A 199 21.63 8.45 -0.40
CA GLU A 199 23.05 8.53 -0.07
C GLU A 199 23.53 9.97 -0.20
N VAL A 200 24.63 10.26 0.47
CA VAL A 200 25.27 11.58 0.39
C VAL A 200 25.97 11.70 -0.96
N SER A 201 25.82 12.85 -1.61
CA SER A 201 26.60 13.16 -2.82
C SER A 201 28.09 13.20 -2.51
N ALA A 202 28.91 12.78 -3.48
CA ALA A 202 30.37 12.87 -3.32
C ALA A 202 30.78 14.32 -3.02
N GLY A 203 31.64 14.51 -2.01
CA GLY A 203 32.11 15.84 -1.58
C GLY A 203 31.15 16.62 -0.67
N ALA A 204 29.98 16.03 -0.28
CA ALA A 204 29.03 16.70 0.62
C ALA A 204 29.45 16.64 2.11
N PHE A 205 30.48 15.85 2.47
CA PHE A 205 31.04 15.88 3.81
C PHE A 205 31.89 17.15 3.98
N ASP A 206 31.47 18.03 4.90
CA ASP A 206 32.19 19.27 5.16
C ASP A 206 33.36 18.99 6.12
N LEU A 207 34.57 18.71 5.52
CA LEU A 207 35.78 18.48 6.28
C LEU A 207 36.23 19.73 7.05
N ALA A 208 35.97 20.94 6.53
CA ALA A 208 36.34 22.18 7.20
C ALA A 208 35.48 22.39 8.46
N ALA A 209 34.18 22.21 8.38
CA ALA A 209 33.29 22.23 9.54
C ALA A 209 33.67 21.13 10.56
N HIS A 210 34.00 19.94 10.09
CA HIS A 210 34.45 18.85 10.97
C HIS A 210 35.70 19.20 11.75
N ASN A 211 36.71 19.75 11.07
CA ASN A 211 37.95 20.21 11.70
C ASN A 211 37.74 21.42 12.62
N ALA A 212 36.72 22.22 12.38
CA ALA A 212 36.28 23.30 13.26
C ALA A 212 35.42 22.84 14.44
N SER A 213 35.22 21.54 14.60
CA SER A 213 34.35 20.92 15.62
C SER A 213 32.85 21.23 15.45
N ASP A 214 32.43 21.72 14.30
CA ASP A 214 31.03 21.85 13.92
C ASP A 214 30.52 20.52 13.30
N TYR A 215 30.35 19.54 14.17
CA TYR A 215 29.93 18.21 13.75
C TYR A 215 28.47 18.20 13.18
N ALA A 216 27.59 19.10 13.65
CA ALA A 216 26.24 19.19 13.14
C ALA A 216 26.21 19.61 11.67
N GLN A 217 26.97 20.63 11.30
CA GLN A 217 27.11 21.06 9.91
C GLN A 217 27.78 19.96 9.06
N SER A 218 28.85 19.34 9.56
CA SER A 218 29.62 18.36 8.81
C SER A 218 28.86 17.10 8.44
N VAL A 219 27.85 16.67 9.26
CA VAL A 219 27.02 15.47 9.04
C VAL A 219 25.61 15.78 8.52
N GLY A 220 25.22 17.05 8.42
CA GLY A 220 23.87 17.46 8.02
C GLY A 220 23.35 16.76 6.76
N PRO A 221 24.12 16.68 5.65
CA PRO A 221 23.72 15.95 4.45
C PRO A 221 23.53 14.44 4.68
N ALA A 222 24.37 13.82 5.53
CA ALA A 222 24.22 12.41 5.87
C ALA A 222 22.99 12.14 6.73
N THR A 223 22.65 13.07 7.62
CA THR A 223 21.43 13.01 8.43
C THR A 223 20.19 13.03 7.54
N LEU A 224 20.08 13.94 6.59
CA LEU A 224 18.98 14.01 5.63
C LEU A 224 18.87 12.71 4.82
N ALA A 225 19.97 12.19 4.29
CA ALA A 225 19.99 10.95 3.53
C ALA A 225 19.51 9.76 4.39
N PHE A 226 19.95 9.67 5.65
CA PHE A 226 19.49 8.65 6.59
C PHE A 226 17.99 8.76 6.87
N GLU A 227 17.50 9.95 7.22
CA GLU A 227 16.08 10.18 7.57
C GLU A 227 15.14 9.79 6.44
N LEU A 228 15.49 10.08 5.19
CA LEU A 228 14.68 9.75 4.00
C LEU A 228 14.39 8.25 3.86
N CYS A 229 15.30 7.40 4.30
CA CYS A 229 15.18 5.94 4.19
C CYS A 229 15.16 5.24 5.55
N ALA A 230 15.00 5.95 6.67
CA ALA A 230 15.04 5.34 8.00
C ALA A 230 13.81 4.44 8.23
N VAL A 231 12.62 4.99 8.16
CA VAL A 231 11.37 4.27 8.51
C VAL A 231 10.25 4.60 7.52
N LEU A 232 9.37 3.61 7.32
CA LEU A 232 8.10 3.76 6.61
C LEU A 232 7.13 4.59 7.45
N TYR A 233 6.54 5.62 6.85
CA TYR A 233 5.56 6.53 7.46
C TYR A 233 6.02 7.13 8.80
N PRO A 234 6.99 8.03 8.80
CA PRO A 234 7.32 8.80 9.99
C PRO A 234 6.08 9.56 10.50
N GLY A 235 6.05 9.86 11.79
CA GLY A 235 4.95 10.61 12.42
C GLY A 235 4.75 11.96 11.74
N ASP A 236 3.49 12.33 11.43
CA ASP A 236 3.12 13.53 10.67
C ASP A 236 2.26 14.53 11.49
N SER A 237 2.29 14.40 12.80
CA SER A 237 1.64 15.38 13.70
C SER A 237 2.34 16.75 13.69
N ALA A 238 3.67 16.76 13.54
CA ALA A 238 4.49 17.97 13.43
C ALA A 238 4.79 18.31 11.96
N ARG A 239 5.22 19.58 11.72
CA ARG A 239 5.59 20.09 10.39
C ARG A 239 6.76 19.31 9.79
N GLU A 240 7.77 18.99 10.59
CA GLU A 240 8.99 18.28 10.22
C GLU A 240 8.65 16.86 9.71
N GLY A 241 7.75 16.16 10.39
CA GLY A 241 7.30 14.83 9.97
C GLY A 241 6.50 14.86 8.66
N LYS A 242 5.66 15.89 8.46
CA LYS A 242 4.98 16.12 7.16
C LYS A 242 5.99 16.40 6.07
N ALA A 243 7.00 17.24 6.33
CA ALA A 243 8.07 17.56 5.40
C ALA A 243 8.84 16.30 4.99
N LEU A 244 9.20 15.45 5.96
CA LEU A 244 9.91 14.20 5.70
C LEU A 244 9.08 13.25 4.84
N ARG A 245 7.77 13.09 5.10
CA ARG A 245 6.88 12.27 4.27
C ARG A 245 6.78 12.79 2.83
N VAL A 246 6.65 14.10 2.64
CA VAL A 246 6.65 14.71 1.29
C VAL A 246 7.98 14.44 0.58
N LYS A 247 9.11 14.60 1.29
CA LYS A 247 10.44 14.32 0.73
C LYS A 247 10.59 12.85 0.32
N GLN A 248 10.12 11.90 1.13
CA GLN A 248 10.10 10.47 0.80
C GLN A 248 9.29 10.19 -0.48
N GLN A 249 8.06 10.71 -0.54
CA GLN A 249 7.19 10.54 -1.71
C GLN A 249 7.81 11.16 -2.97
N TYR A 250 8.39 12.34 -2.86
CA TYR A 250 9.03 12.99 -3.99
C TYR A 250 10.30 12.24 -4.45
N MET A 251 11.12 11.76 -3.51
CA MET A 251 12.30 10.96 -3.85
C MET A 251 11.92 9.70 -4.62
N LEU A 252 10.87 8.97 -4.18
CA LEU A 252 10.33 7.84 -4.91
C LEU A 252 9.94 8.23 -6.34
N CYS A 253 9.16 9.31 -6.50
CA CYS A 253 8.66 9.73 -7.81
C CYS A 253 9.80 10.18 -8.73
N SER A 254 10.66 11.07 -8.25
CA SER A 254 11.71 11.67 -9.08
C SER A 254 12.77 10.66 -9.49
N ALA A 255 13.27 9.84 -8.57
CA ALA A 255 14.26 8.81 -8.92
C ALA A 255 13.69 7.79 -9.92
N SER A 256 12.45 7.34 -9.70
CA SER A 256 11.79 6.37 -10.59
C SER A 256 11.54 6.95 -11.98
N LEU A 257 11.07 8.20 -12.08
CA LEU A 257 10.83 8.83 -13.37
C LEU A 257 12.12 9.09 -14.15
N GLN A 258 13.18 9.56 -13.48
CA GLN A 258 14.48 9.73 -14.13
C GLN A 258 15.00 8.39 -14.69
N ASP A 259 14.85 7.29 -13.95
CA ASP A 259 15.21 5.95 -14.41
C ASP A 259 14.35 5.49 -15.61
N ILE A 260 13.03 5.69 -15.55
CA ILE A 260 12.11 5.36 -16.65
C ILE A 260 12.47 6.14 -17.92
N PHE A 261 12.79 7.42 -17.79
CA PHE A 261 13.18 8.28 -18.92
C PHE A 261 14.53 7.85 -19.50
N THR A 262 15.53 7.56 -18.66
CA THR A 262 16.81 7.02 -19.09
C THR A 262 16.65 5.72 -19.87
N ARG A 263 15.88 4.76 -19.35
CA ARG A 263 15.60 3.48 -20.04
C ARG A 263 14.84 3.67 -21.35
N PHE A 264 13.92 4.62 -21.40
CA PHE A 264 13.21 4.93 -22.64
C PHE A 264 14.18 5.48 -23.70
N ALA A 265 15.10 6.38 -23.30
CA ALA A 265 16.11 6.93 -24.18
C ALA A 265 17.12 5.87 -24.66
N GLU A 266 17.58 4.99 -23.75
CA GLU A 266 18.49 3.87 -24.08
C GLU A 266 17.85 2.94 -25.14
N ARG A 267 16.56 2.63 -25.02
CA ARG A 267 15.85 1.78 -25.99
C ARG A 267 15.60 2.46 -27.33
N ALA A 268 15.67 3.78 -27.39
CA ALA A 268 15.59 4.54 -28.64
C ALA A 268 16.96 4.63 -29.36
N ALA A 269 18.05 4.43 -28.65
CA ALA A 269 19.41 4.56 -29.20
C ALA A 269 19.66 3.62 -30.41
N PRO A 270 20.43 4.08 -31.45
CA PRO A 270 21.16 5.34 -31.52
C PRO A 270 20.32 6.56 -31.94
N ALA A 271 19.02 6.42 -32.23
CA ALA A 271 18.14 7.53 -32.55
C ALA A 271 17.88 8.41 -31.30
N GLN A 272 17.54 9.67 -31.54
CA GLN A 272 17.05 10.53 -30.45
C GLN A 272 15.66 10.06 -30.00
N PRO A 273 15.39 10.06 -28.68
CA PRO A 273 14.09 9.63 -28.18
C PRO A 273 12.96 10.59 -28.59
N ASP A 274 11.87 10.04 -29.11
CA ASP A 274 10.64 10.79 -29.31
C ASP A 274 9.85 10.85 -27.97
N TRP A 275 10.02 11.91 -27.23
CA TRP A 275 9.37 12.10 -25.93
C TRP A 275 7.83 12.18 -26.06
N ALA A 276 7.28 12.58 -27.18
CA ALA A 276 5.84 12.58 -27.42
C ALA A 276 5.28 11.15 -27.50
N ALA A 277 6.10 10.18 -27.90
CA ALA A 277 5.73 8.77 -27.96
C ALA A 277 5.91 8.02 -26.63
N LEU A 278 6.45 8.65 -25.57
CA LEU A 278 6.76 7.99 -24.29
C LEU A 278 5.58 7.17 -23.74
N ALA A 279 4.35 7.73 -23.76
CA ALA A 279 3.17 7.03 -23.24
C ALA A 279 2.77 5.78 -24.06
N SER A 280 3.31 5.59 -25.26
CA SER A 280 3.11 4.35 -26.03
C SER A 280 3.94 3.18 -25.51
N LYS A 281 5.02 3.46 -24.77
CA LYS A 281 5.99 2.49 -24.25
C LYS A 281 6.03 2.42 -22.72
N VAL A 282 5.41 3.37 -22.04
CA VAL A 282 5.45 3.54 -20.59
C VAL A 282 4.04 3.64 -20.03
N ALA A 283 3.74 2.82 -19.00
CA ALA A 283 2.55 2.93 -18.19
C ALA A 283 2.97 2.99 -16.71
N ILE A 284 2.56 4.05 -16.01
CA ILE A 284 2.91 4.30 -14.61
C ILE A 284 1.67 4.13 -13.75
N GLN A 285 1.69 3.16 -12.85
CA GLN A 285 0.61 2.94 -11.89
C GLN A 285 0.97 3.55 -10.54
N MET A 286 0.18 4.53 -10.11
CA MET A 286 0.29 5.16 -8.81
C MET A 286 -0.51 4.38 -7.77
N ASN A 287 0.19 3.75 -6.82
CA ASN A 287 -0.44 2.98 -5.75
C ASN A 287 -0.81 3.89 -4.59
N ASP A 288 -2.09 4.26 -4.50
CA ASP A 288 -2.66 5.30 -3.65
C ASP A 288 -2.17 6.72 -4.06
N THR A 289 -2.36 7.71 -3.18
CA THR A 289 -1.94 9.10 -3.39
C THR A 289 -0.47 9.36 -3.06
N HIS A 290 0.22 8.39 -2.49
CA HIS A 290 1.63 8.54 -2.11
C HIS A 290 2.54 8.94 -3.28
N PRO A 291 2.44 8.35 -4.48
CA PRO A 291 3.25 8.76 -5.63
C PRO A 291 2.60 9.81 -6.54
N THR A 292 1.66 10.61 -6.05
CA THR A 292 0.96 11.65 -6.84
C THR A 292 1.93 12.64 -7.50
N LEU A 293 3.04 12.96 -6.81
CA LEU A 293 4.07 13.88 -7.31
C LEU A 293 4.75 13.37 -8.60
N ALA A 294 4.50 12.11 -9.00
CA ALA A 294 4.93 11.61 -10.31
C ALA A 294 4.33 12.40 -11.47
N ALA A 295 3.09 12.89 -11.35
CA ALA A 295 2.46 13.67 -12.43
C ALA A 295 3.14 15.04 -12.65
N PRO A 296 3.30 15.93 -11.65
CA PRO A 296 4.02 17.19 -11.86
C PRO A 296 5.51 17.01 -12.10
N GLU A 297 6.16 15.96 -11.57
CA GLU A 297 7.57 15.66 -11.87
C GLU A 297 7.75 15.22 -13.33
N MET A 298 6.86 14.39 -13.85
CA MET A 298 6.87 14.02 -15.28
C MET A 298 6.69 15.25 -16.17
N MET A 299 5.79 16.16 -15.81
CA MET A 299 5.65 17.45 -16.51
C MET A 299 6.95 18.25 -16.48
N ARG A 300 7.59 18.35 -15.30
CA ARG A 300 8.87 19.06 -15.14
C ARG A 300 9.96 18.46 -16.04
N LEU A 301 10.11 17.15 -16.02
CA LEU A 301 11.13 16.46 -16.84
C LEU A 301 10.88 16.71 -18.33
N LEU A 302 9.63 16.55 -18.79
CA LEU A 302 9.29 16.76 -20.20
C LEU A 302 9.49 18.23 -20.64
N MET A 303 9.13 19.20 -19.80
CA MET A 303 9.22 20.63 -20.15
C MET A 303 10.63 21.19 -19.92
N ASP A 304 11.14 21.04 -18.69
CA ASP A 304 12.36 21.78 -18.27
C ASP A 304 13.63 21.05 -18.68
N VAL A 305 13.60 19.72 -18.86
CA VAL A 305 14.78 18.92 -19.26
C VAL A 305 14.74 18.57 -20.75
N HIS A 306 13.56 18.22 -21.28
CA HIS A 306 13.42 17.75 -22.66
C HIS A 306 12.77 18.75 -23.60
N GLY A 307 12.45 19.97 -23.15
CA GLY A 307 12.03 21.10 -23.97
C GLY A 307 10.64 21.00 -24.60
N LEU A 308 9.76 20.12 -24.12
CA LEU A 308 8.39 20.05 -24.63
C LEU A 308 7.57 21.26 -24.16
N SER A 309 6.63 21.68 -24.99
CA SER A 309 5.60 22.63 -24.55
C SER A 309 4.73 22.02 -23.45
N TYR A 310 4.07 22.86 -22.66
CA TYR A 310 3.14 22.39 -21.62
C TYR A 310 2.08 21.43 -22.19
N ASP A 311 1.47 21.76 -23.33
CA ASP A 311 0.40 20.96 -23.92
C ASP A 311 0.89 19.60 -24.41
N ALA A 312 2.08 19.54 -24.99
CA ALA A 312 2.72 18.28 -25.39
C ALA A 312 3.08 17.43 -24.17
N ALA A 313 3.69 18.02 -23.14
CA ALA A 313 4.03 17.35 -21.89
C ALA A 313 2.77 16.81 -21.17
N TRP A 314 1.70 17.61 -21.12
CA TRP A 314 0.43 17.18 -20.53
C TRP A 314 -0.22 16.03 -21.30
N ALA A 315 -0.19 16.07 -22.63
CA ALA A 315 -0.73 15.02 -23.49
C ALA A 315 -0.02 13.66 -23.27
N VAL A 316 1.29 13.69 -22.99
CA VAL A 316 2.07 12.51 -22.62
C VAL A 316 1.76 12.06 -21.19
N THR A 317 1.88 12.97 -20.22
CA THR A 317 1.69 12.68 -18.79
C THR A 317 0.30 12.08 -18.54
N SER A 318 -0.74 12.72 -19.06
CA SER A 318 -2.12 12.28 -18.84
C SER A 318 -2.50 10.95 -19.51
N LYS A 319 -1.64 10.42 -20.40
CA LYS A 319 -1.80 9.07 -20.98
C LYS A 319 -0.92 8.01 -20.32
N ALA A 320 0.14 8.43 -19.64
CA ALA A 320 1.10 7.51 -19.05
C ALA A 320 0.74 7.12 -17.61
N VAL A 321 0.11 8.02 -16.82
CA VAL A 321 -0.17 7.76 -15.40
C VAL A 321 -1.59 7.26 -15.16
N ALA A 322 -1.74 6.32 -14.23
CA ALA A 322 -3.01 5.80 -13.74
C ALA A 322 -2.99 5.72 -12.20
N TYR A 323 -4.16 5.80 -11.56
CA TYR A 323 -4.30 5.91 -10.12
C TYR A 323 -5.19 4.81 -9.54
N THR A 324 -4.72 4.16 -8.48
CA THR A 324 -5.51 3.24 -7.67
C THR A 324 -5.87 3.90 -6.34
N ASN A 325 -7.17 4.03 -6.05
CA ASN A 325 -7.67 4.51 -4.75
C ASN A 325 -7.92 3.33 -3.82
N HIS A 326 -7.39 3.39 -2.58
CA HIS A 326 -7.51 2.33 -1.58
C HIS A 326 -8.45 2.68 -0.41
N THR A 327 -9.01 3.88 -0.37
CA THR A 327 -9.84 4.35 0.75
C THR A 327 -11.12 5.02 0.31
N VAL A 328 -12.14 4.92 1.16
CA VAL A 328 -13.41 5.69 1.04
C VAL A 328 -13.55 6.75 2.15
N LEU A 329 -12.55 6.83 3.04
CA LEU A 329 -12.55 7.76 4.17
C LEU A 329 -11.96 9.09 3.72
N PRO A 330 -12.73 10.20 3.68
CA PRO A 330 -12.21 11.50 3.26
C PRO A 330 -11.02 11.98 4.09
N GLU A 331 -11.03 11.68 5.39
CA GLU A 331 -9.94 12.01 6.32
C GLU A 331 -8.62 11.25 6.05
N ALA A 332 -8.69 10.14 5.30
CA ALA A 332 -7.51 9.37 4.93
C ALA A 332 -6.94 9.79 3.56
N LEU A 333 -7.60 10.71 2.83
CA LEU A 333 -7.07 11.29 1.61
C LEU A 333 -6.02 12.34 1.94
N GLU A 334 -4.82 12.18 1.37
CA GLU A 334 -3.70 13.07 1.67
C GLU A 334 -3.95 14.50 1.19
N LYS A 335 -3.69 15.44 2.10
CA LYS A 335 -3.65 16.86 1.83
C LYS A 335 -2.39 17.45 2.45
N TRP A 336 -1.64 18.22 1.65
CA TRP A 336 -0.43 18.88 2.13
C TRP A 336 -0.62 20.39 2.15
N PRO A 337 -0.12 21.10 3.20
CA PRO A 337 -0.10 22.56 3.19
C PRO A 337 0.63 23.07 1.95
N LEU A 338 0.01 24.02 1.23
CA LEU A 338 0.60 24.60 0.02
C LEU A 338 1.97 25.24 0.32
N GLU A 339 2.07 25.98 1.42
CA GLU A 339 3.31 26.61 1.88
C GLU A 339 4.45 25.59 2.08
N LEU A 340 4.15 24.40 2.62
CA LEU A 340 5.13 23.33 2.79
C LEU A 340 5.64 22.83 1.44
N LEU A 341 4.75 22.65 0.47
CA LEU A 341 5.14 22.22 -0.87
C LEU A 341 5.89 23.34 -1.62
N GLU A 342 5.55 24.61 -1.45
CA GLU A 342 6.28 25.74 -2.02
C GLU A 342 7.72 25.81 -1.50
N GLU A 343 7.91 25.57 -0.20
CA GLU A 343 9.24 25.49 0.40
C GLU A 343 10.07 24.33 -0.16
N LEU A 344 9.48 23.13 -0.24
CA LEU A 344 10.19 21.92 -0.60
C LEU A 344 10.34 21.73 -2.11
N LEU A 345 9.32 22.10 -2.89
CA LEU A 345 9.16 21.74 -4.31
C LEU A 345 8.61 22.92 -5.13
N PRO A 346 9.26 24.09 -5.13
CA PRO A 346 8.69 25.32 -5.70
C PRO A 346 8.30 25.16 -7.19
N ARG A 347 9.09 24.46 -7.99
CA ARG A 347 8.78 24.23 -9.40
C ARG A 347 7.55 23.35 -9.62
N HIS A 348 7.38 22.33 -8.78
CA HIS A 348 6.21 21.45 -8.84
C HIS A 348 4.93 22.19 -8.47
N VAL A 349 5.01 23.10 -7.49
CA VAL A 349 3.86 23.94 -7.13
C VAL A 349 3.44 24.86 -8.27
N GLU A 350 4.38 25.46 -9.00
CA GLU A 350 4.05 26.24 -10.23
C GLU A 350 3.29 25.37 -11.24
N ILE A 351 3.74 24.12 -11.46
CA ILE A 351 3.10 23.17 -12.37
C ILE A 351 1.72 22.77 -11.86
N ILE A 352 1.56 22.47 -10.55
CA ILE A 352 0.28 22.13 -9.94
C ILE A 352 -0.72 23.28 -10.07
N LYS A 353 -0.29 24.52 -9.83
CA LYS A 353 -1.12 25.74 -10.05
C LYS A 353 -1.58 25.86 -11.50
N GLN A 354 -0.71 25.56 -12.46
CA GLN A 354 -1.08 25.58 -13.89
C GLN A 354 -2.06 24.46 -14.24
N ILE A 355 -1.88 23.25 -13.71
CA ILE A 355 -2.81 22.12 -13.91
C ILE A 355 -4.18 22.50 -13.35
N ASP A 356 -4.25 23.03 -12.14
CA ASP A 356 -5.50 23.39 -11.47
C ASP A 356 -6.24 24.52 -12.21
N ALA A 357 -5.53 25.58 -12.60
CA ALA A 357 -6.12 26.68 -13.36
C ALA A 357 -6.71 26.23 -14.71
N ARG A 358 -6.00 25.37 -15.44
CA ARG A 358 -6.50 24.80 -16.71
C ARG A 358 -7.67 23.86 -16.50
N PHE A 359 -7.65 23.07 -15.42
CA PHE A 359 -8.77 22.22 -15.06
C PHE A 359 -10.01 23.04 -14.72
N ILE A 360 -9.88 24.10 -13.91
CA ILE A 360 -10.98 25.03 -13.60
C ILE A 360 -11.56 25.63 -14.88
N ALA A 361 -10.71 26.13 -15.79
CA ALA A 361 -11.15 26.71 -17.07
C ALA A 361 -11.92 25.69 -17.93
N MET A 362 -11.45 24.44 -17.97
CA MET A 362 -12.13 23.36 -18.68
C MET A 362 -13.51 23.05 -18.08
N VAL A 363 -13.61 22.90 -16.74
CA VAL A 363 -14.88 22.62 -16.03
C VAL A 363 -15.85 23.78 -16.21
N THR A 364 -15.39 25.03 -16.07
CA THR A 364 -16.21 26.23 -16.27
C THR A 364 -16.78 26.30 -17.69
N LYS A 365 -15.97 25.96 -18.68
CA LYS A 365 -16.43 25.89 -20.08
C LYS A 365 -17.47 24.78 -20.28
N GLN A 366 -17.25 23.60 -19.70
CA GLN A 366 -18.15 22.47 -19.87
C GLN A 366 -19.51 22.69 -19.19
N TYR A 367 -19.51 23.37 -18.06
CA TYR A 367 -20.70 23.66 -17.26
C TYR A 367 -21.16 25.13 -17.40
N ALA A 368 -20.90 25.78 -18.52
CA ALA A 368 -21.24 27.20 -18.73
C ALA A 368 -22.75 27.55 -18.59
N ALA A 369 -23.63 26.55 -18.76
CA ALA A 369 -25.07 26.69 -18.55
C ALA A 369 -25.52 26.48 -17.11
N MET A 370 -24.60 26.08 -16.17
CA MET A 370 -24.91 25.87 -14.77
C MET A 370 -25.03 27.22 -14.04
N PRO A 371 -25.95 27.37 -13.08
CA PRO A 371 -25.99 28.56 -12.23
C PRO A 371 -24.64 28.78 -11.52
N ALA A 372 -24.22 30.04 -11.37
CA ALA A 372 -22.90 30.40 -10.86
C ALA A 372 -22.59 29.79 -9.49
N ASP A 373 -23.58 29.81 -8.57
CA ASP A 373 -23.44 29.23 -7.23
C ASP A 373 -23.26 27.70 -7.27
N ALA A 374 -24.00 27.02 -8.14
CA ALA A 374 -23.88 25.57 -8.32
C ALA A 374 -22.53 25.18 -8.95
N LEU A 375 -22.06 25.97 -9.92
CA LEU A 375 -20.72 25.79 -10.51
C LEU A 375 -19.63 26.02 -9.46
N ALA A 376 -19.71 27.08 -8.67
CA ALA A 376 -18.76 27.34 -7.59
C ALA A 376 -18.73 26.22 -6.55
N ALA A 377 -19.90 25.72 -6.13
CA ALA A 377 -20.02 24.57 -5.22
C ALA A 377 -19.44 23.26 -5.83
N THR A 378 -19.57 23.05 -7.12
CA THR A 378 -18.98 21.91 -7.82
C THR A 378 -17.46 22.05 -7.90
N LEU A 379 -16.97 23.21 -8.33
CA LEU A 379 -15.53 23.49 -8.43
C LEU A 379 -14.85 23.36 -7.07
N SER A 380 -15.44 23.86 -5.99
CA SER A 380 -14.86 23.79 -4.63
C SER A 380 -14.52 22.35 -4.18
N LYS A 381 -15.23 21.35 -4.70
CA LYS A 381 -14.95 19.92 -4.44
C LYS A 381 -13.87 19.34 -5.35
N MET A 382 -13.72 19.89 -6.55
CA MET A 382 -12.88 19.30 -7.61
C MET A 382 -11.51 19.95 -7.74
N VAL A 383 -11.33 21.20 -7.29
CA VAL A 383 -10.03 21.87 -7.35
C VAL A 383 -8.94 21.12 -6.61
N ILE A 384 -7.72 21.21 -7.12
CA ILE A 384 -6.53 20.65 -6.45
C ILE A 384 -6.17 21.53 -5.24
N LEU A 385 -6.25 22.85 -5.42
CA LEU A 385 -5.87 23.83 -4.40
C LEU A 385 -7.10 24.28 -3.59
N GLU A 386 -7.24 23.73 -2.38
CA GLU A 386 -8.28 24.08 -1.42
C GLU A 386 -7.90 25.39 -0.70
N ASN A 387 -8.86 26.30 -0.48
CA ASN A 387 -8.66 27.59 0.18
C ASN A 387 -7.63 28.50 -0.53
N TYR A 388 -7.49 28.36 -1.83
CA TYR A 388 -6.58 29.15 -2.68
C TYR A 388 -7.36 30.07 -3.61
N GLU A 389 -6.95 31.34 -3.66
CA GLU A 389 -7.52 32.32 -4.59
C GLU A 389 -6.76 32.25 -5.91
N HIS A 390 -7.41 31.67 -6.93
CA HIS A 390 -6.83 31.61 -8.26
C HIS A 390 -6.81 33.00 -8.89
N GLU A 391 -5.66 33.40 -9.43
CA GLU A 391 -5.61 34.59 -10.29
C GLU A 391 -6.54 34.38 -11.50
N PRO A 392 -7.35 35.38 -11.85
CA PRO A 392 -8.23 35.25 -13.02
C PRO A 392 -7.40 34.96 -14.27
N VAL A 393 -7.72 33.89 -14.98
CA VAL A 393 -7.08 33.52 -16.24
C VAL A 393 -7.33 34.70 -17.21
N LYS A 394 -6.31 35.47 -17.49
CA LYS A 394 -6.38 36.55 -18.54
C LYS A 394 -6.60 35.87 -19.86
N THR A 395 -7.85 35.83 -20.30
CA THR A 395 -8.16 35.48 -21.69
C THR A 395 -7.66 36.60 -22.60
N ALA A 396 -7.10 36.28 -23.77
CA ALA A 396 -6.53 37.22 -24.72
C ALA A 396 -7.52 38.32 -25.19
N ALA A 397 -8.79 38.26 -24.81
CA ALA A 397 -9.83 39.23 -25.12
C ALA A 397 -9.97 40.38 -24.12
N GLN A 398 -9.21 40.40 -22.99
CA GLN A 398 -9.35 41.44 -21.94
C GLN A 398 -8.13 42.36 -21.79
N ALA A 399 -7.30 42.45 -22.80
CA ALA A 399 -6.21 43.45 -22.88
C ALA A 399 -6.67 44.79 -23.45
N ALA A 400 -7.69 45.40 -22.87
CA ALA A 400 -7.99 46.82 -23.14
C ALA A 400 -7.76 47.63 -21.84
N PRO A 401 -7.05 48.77 -21.88
CA PRO A 401 -6.74 49.53 -20.67
C PRO A 401 -8.01 50.16 -20.11
N LYS A 402 -8.37 49.86 -18.86
CA LYS A 402 -9.38 50.61 -18.14
C LYS A 402 -8.81 51.98 -17.78
N ALA A 403 -9.45 53.02 -18.30
CA ALA A 403 -9.22 54.42 -17.93
C ALA A 403 -9.51 54.61 -16.42
N ALA A 404 -8.65 55.39 -15.78
CA ALA A 404 -8.77 55.78 -14.39
C ALA A 404 -10.06 56.58 -14.14
N ALA A 405 -10.92 56.12 -13.25
CA ALA A 405 -11.98 56.90 -12.65
C ALA A 405 -11.53 57.35 -11.27
N ALA A 406 -11.50 58.66 -11.05
CA ALA A 406 -11.07 59.30 -9.84
C ALA A 406 -12.19 59.31 -8.76
N SER A 407 -11.74 59.14 -7.55
CA SER A 407 -12.20 59.60 -6.22
C SER A 407 -13.66 59.92 -5.95
N ALA A 408 -14.24 59.31 -4.93
CA ALA A 408 -15.16 59.94 -4.01
C ALA A 408 -14.89 59.45 -2.56
N ALA A 409 -14.45 60.43 -1.79
CA ALA A 409 -14.65 60.70 -0.34
C ALA A 409 -14.79 59.57 0.68
N ASP A 410 -13.90 59.72 1.64
CA ASP A 410 -13.81 59.19 3.00
C ASP A 410 -15.12 59.04 3.74
N VAL A 411 -15.44 57.81 4.14
CA VAL A 411 -16.17 57.52 5.37
C VAL A 411 -15.42 56.40 6.05
N GLU A 412 -14.79 56.67 7.20
CA GLU A 412 -14.20 55.64 8.06
C GLU A 412 -15.29 54.65 8.52
N PRO A 413 -15.15 53.38 8.24
CA PRO A 413 -16.00 52.38 8.88
C PRO A 413 -15.42 52.02 10.25
N LEU A 414 -16.30 51.96 11.24
CA LEU A 414 -16.03 51.38 12.55
C LEU A 414 -15.23 50.09 12.40
N ALA A 415 -14.18 49.98 13.24
CA ALA A 415 -13.31 48.81 13.28
C ALA A 415 -14.13 47.51 13.42
N ALA A 416 -14.25 46.79 12.36
CA ALA A 416 -14.79 45.40 12.37
C ALA A 416 -13.88 44.53 13.23
N ALA A 417 -14.47 43.66 14.04
CA ALA A 417 -13.74 42.67 14.82
C ALA A 417 -12.81 41.91 13.87
N PRO A 418 -11.58 41.51 14.30
CA PRO A 418 -10.64 40.80 13.43
C PRO A 418 -11.30 39.55 12.86
N ALA A 419 -11.39 39.48 11.54
CA ALA A 419 -11.92 38.30 10.84
C ALA A 419 -11.13 37.08 11.30
N ALA A 420 -11.83 35.97 11.57
CA ALA A 420 -11.20 34.72 11.92
C ALA A 420 -10.12 34.38 10.83
N PRO A 421 -8.92 33.89 11.23
CA PRO A 421 -7.87 33.61 10.27
C PRO A 421 -8.37 32.64 9.19
N LYS A 422 -8.15 32.98 7.91
CA LYS A 422 -8.53 32.13 6.79
C LYS A 422 -7.82 30.77 6.98
N PRO A 423 -8.51 29.64 6.74
CA PRO A 423 -7.87 28.34 6.81
C PRO A 423 -6.73 28.26 5.78
N PRO A 424 -5.62 27.52 6.09
CA PRO A 424 -4.48 27.43 5.20
C PRO A 424 -4.85 26.80 3.87
N ALA A 425 -4.18 27.24 2.80
CA ALA A 425 -4.31 26.62 1.50
C ALA A 425 -3.69 25.20 1.51
N MET A 426 -4.40 24.24 0.95
CA MET A 426 -4.02 22.84 0.94
C MET A 426 -4.01 22.27 -0.48
N VAL A 427 -3.08 21.37 -0.76
CA VAL A 427 -3.01 20.62 -2.02
C VAL A 427 -3.67 19.26 -1.81
N ARG A 428 -4.77 18.99 -2.53
CA ARG A 428 -5.52 17.73 -2.49
C ARG A 428 -4.90 16.72 -3.47
N MET A 429 -4.14 15.78 -2.94
CA MET A 429 -3.38 14.83 -3.75
C MET A 429 -4.29 13.91 -4.56
N ALA A 430 -5.39 13.44 -4.01
CA ALA A 430 -6.35 12.60 -4.72
C ALA A 430 -6.97 13.31 -5.94
N ASN A 431 -7.30 14.61 -5.81
CA ASN A 431 -7.84 15.38 -6.93
C ASN A 431 -6.79 15.51 -8.05
N LEU A 432 -5.55 15.78 -7.71
CA LEU A 432 -4.44 15.80 -8.67
C LEU A 432 -4.29 14.45 -9.39
N CYS A 433 -4.36 13.31 -8.66
CA CYS A 433 -4.32 11.97 -9.25
C CYS A 433 -5.46 11.74 -10.26
N VAL A 434 -6.69 12.11 -9.92
CA VAL A 434 -7.87 11.93 -10.81
C VAL A 434 -7.77 12.81 -12.04
N ILE A 435 -7.30 14.04 -11.89
CA ILE A 435 -7.14 15.00 -13.01
C ILE A 435 -6.05 14.50 -13.97
N ALA A 436 -4.88 14.12 -13.42
CA ALA A 436 -3.73 13.72 -14.22
C ALA A 436 -3.85 12.31 -14.81
N GLY A 437 -4.49 11.36 -14.11
CA GLY A 437 -4.57 9.97 -14.56
C GLY A 437 -5.55 9.74 -15.72
N HIS A 438 -5.18 8.86 -16.67
CA HIS A 438 -6.11 8.39 -17.70
C HIS A 438 -7.11 7.36 -17.16
N ALA A 439 -6.76 6.65 -16.09
CA ALA A 439 -7.60 5.66 -15.43
C ALA A 439 -7.51 5.81 -13.91
N VAL A 440 -8.66 5.62 -13.25
CA VAL A 440 -8.83 5.64 -11.80
C VAL A 440 -9.58 4.39 -11.42
N ASN A 441 -9.01 3.52 -10.58
CA ASN A 441 -9.73 2.34 -10.14
C ASN A 441 -9.92 2.30 -8.63
N GLY A 442 -11.09 1.78 -8.23
CA GLY A 442 -11.31 1.25 -6.90
C GLY A 442 -10.84 -0.22 -6.82
N VAL A 443 -10.79 -0.76 -5.60
CA VAL A 443 -10.17 -2.07 -5.30
C VAL A 443 -11.17 -3.19 -4.99
N ALA A 444 -12.46 -2.91 -5.14
CA ALA A 444 -13.58 -3.88 -5.10
C ALA A 444 -14.79 -3.27 -5.79
N ALA A 445 -15.73 -4.09 -6.27
CA ALA A 445 -16.94 -3.60 -6.95
C ALA A 445 -17.71 -2.59 -6.10
N ILE A 446 -17.99 -2.94 -4.84
CA ILE A 446 -18.67 -2.05 -3.90
C ILE A 446 -17.89 -0.76 -3.61
N HIS A 447 -16.56 -0.85 -3.47
CA HIS A 447 -15.69 0.32 -3.29
C HIS A 447 -15.77 1.23 -4.51
N SER A 448 -15.61 0.68 -5.70
CA SER A 448 -15.67 1.43 -6.96
C SER A 448 -17.04 2.09 -7.16
N GLN A 449 -18.11 1.49 -6.67
CA GLN A 449 -19.45 2.09 -6.70
C GLN A 449 -19.56 3.24 -5.69
N ILE A 450 -19.10 3.05 -4.45
CA ILE A 450 -19.12 4.10 -3.41
C ILE A 450 -18.34 5.35 -3.87
N VAL A 451 -17.21 5.15 -4.56
CA VAL A 451 -16.40 6.25 -5.10
C VAL A 451 -17.14 7.08 -6.15
N LYS A 452 -18.08 6.46 -6.90
CA LYS A 452 -18.89 7.09 -7.96
C LYS A 452 -20.20 7.69 -7.45
N ASP A 453 -20.78 7.17 -6.36
CA ASP A 453 -22.11 7.55 -5.87
C ASP A 453 -22.15 8.98 -5.32
N ASP A 454 -23.28 9.65 -5.43
CA ASP A 454 -23.50 11.02 -4.93
C ASP A 454 -23.94 11.12 -3.46
N GLY A 455 -23.95 9.99 -2.76
CA GLY A 455 -24.43 9.92 -1.37
C GLY A 455 -25.94 10.14 -1.20
N ALA A 456 -26.63 10.69 -2.19
CA ALA A 456 -28.06 11.00 -2.17
C ALA A 456 -28.93 9.92 -2.82
N SER A 457 -28.37 9.10 -3.70
CA SER A 457 -29.15 8.17 -4.56
C SER A 457 -29.54 6.83 -3.93
N ARG A 458 -29.40 6.62 -2.62
CA ARG A 458 -29.96 5.45 -1.93
C ARG A 458 -31.32 5.74 -1.25
N GLY A 459 -32.21 6.39 -1.95
CA GLY A 459 -33.63 6.21 -1.76
C GLY A 459 -34.01 4.85 -2.34
N CYS A 460 -34.56 3.97 -1.50
CA CYS A 460 -34.97 2.61 -1.82
C CYS A 460 -35.72 2.52 -3.15
N GLN A 461 -35.09 2.09 -4.22
CA GLN A 461 -35.75 1.51 -5.39
C GLN A 461 -35.18 0.10 -5.60
N GLY A 462 -35.92 -0.89 -5.08
CA GLY A 462 -35.63 -2.31 -5.32
C GLY A 462 -35.87 -3.16 -4.07
N ARG A 463 -36.78 -4.11 -4.19
CA ARG A 463 -37.26 -5.04 -3.14
C ARG A 463 -36.09 -5.78 -2.45
N GLY A 464 -35.69 -5.27 -1.29
CA GLY A 464 -34.69 -5.89 -0.42
C GLY A 464 -34.46 -5.02 0.81
N ARG A 465 -34.80 -5.53 1.99
CA ARG A 465 -34.81 -4.84 3.28
C ARG A 465 -33.56 -3.99 3.48
N CYS A 466 -33.74 -2.67 3.53
CA CYS A 466 -32.76 -1.71 4.02
C CYS A 466 -32.47 -2.03 5.50
N ALA A 467 -31.28 -2.51 5.83
CA ALA A 467 -30.88 -2.73 7.21
C ALA A 467 -30.67 -1.38 7.89
N LEU A 468 -31.45 -1.16 8.90
CA LEU A 468 -31.60 -0.03 9.78
C LEU A 468 -30.28 0.56 10.27
N LEU A 469 -30.02 1.81 9.94
CA LEU A 469 -29.25 2.69 10.81
C LEU A 469 -30.12 2.97 12.06
N PRO A 470 -29.55 2.95 13.26
CA PRO A 470 -30.32 3.24 14.46
C PRO A 470 -30.90 4.68 14.40
N PRO A 471 -32.13 4.90 14.94
CA PRO A 471 -32.69 6.23 15.04
C PRO A 471 -31.77 7.11 15.90
N GLY A 472 -31.23 8.19 15.33
CA GLY A 472 -30.31 9.10 16.02
C GLY A 472 -28.90 9.17 15.45
N ALA A 473 -28.58 8.46 14.36
CA ALA A 473 -27.34 8.69 13.64
C ALA A 473 -27.37 10.09 13.02
N THR A 474 -26.55 10.98 13.55
CA THR A 474 -26.38 12.36 13.10
C THR A 474 -25.96 12.43 11.64
N ASP A 475 -26.21 13.55 10.96
CA ASP A 475 -25.90 13.86 9.55
C ASP A 475 -24.42 13.58 9.11
N ALA A 476 -23.51 13.32 10.03
CA ALA A 476 -22.15 12.87 9.79
C ALA A 476 -22.06 11.48 9.10
N ALA A 477 -23.14 10.70 9.08
CA ALA A 477 -23.24 9.44 8.37
C ALA A 477 -23.74 9.60 6.91
N ARG A 478 -24.05 10.79 6.45
CA ARG A 478 -24.22 11.10 5.03
C ARG A 478 -22.85 10.99 4.36
N ARG A 479 -22.58 9.84 3.78
CA ARG A 479 -21.35 9.57 3.02
C ARG A 479 -21.24 10.61 1.91
N VAL A 480 -20.34 11.58 2.09
CA VAL A 480 -19.93 12.46 1.02
C VAL A 480 -19.24 11.57 0.00
N SER A 481 -19.74 11.53 -1.23
CA SER A 481 -19.05 10.87 -2.32
C SER A 481 -17.67 11.48 -2.50
N VAL A 482 -16.66 10.63 -2.65
CA VAL A 482 -15.28 11.11 -2.78
C VAL A 482 -15.04 11.72 -4.15
N PHE A 483 -15.57 11.10 -5.25
CA PHE A 483 -15.27 11.52 -6.62
C PHE A 483 -16.50 11.57 -7.56
N ASN A 484 -17.71 11.71 -7.05
CA ASN A 484 -18.91 11.74 -7.89
C ASN A 484 -18.88 12.83 -8.97
N ASP A 485 -18.46 14.05 -8.62
CA ASP A 485 -18.40 15.14 -9.57
C ASP A 485 -17.33 14.89 -10.66
N PHE A 486 -16.22 14.25 -10.30
CA PHE A 486 -15.25 13.76 -11.28
C PHE A 486 -15.80 12.63 -12.15
N TYR A 487 -16.58 11.71 -11.55
CA TYR A 487 -17.21 10.63 -12.32
C TYR A 487 -18.23 11.16 -13.34
N LYS A 488 -19.03 12.17 -12.96
CA LYS A 488 -19.93 12.84 -13.91
C LYS A 488 -19.19 13.49 -15.07
N LEU A 489 -18.00 14.06 -14.78
CA LEU A 489 -17.16 14.73 -15.78
C LEU A 489 -16.38 13.72 -16.66
N PHE A 490 -15.86 12.66 -16.08
CA PHE A 490 -14.98 11.67 -16.72
C PHE A 490 -15.41 10.23 -16.46
N PRO A 491 -16.62 9.79 -16.86
CA PRO A 491 -17.14 8.46 -16.51
C PRO A 491 -16.24 7.32 -16.99
N ALA A 492 -15.60 7.48 -18.15
CA ALA A 492 -14.73 6.45 -18.74
C ALA A 492 -13.42 6.21 -17.96
N LYS A 493 -12.96 7.18 -17.14
CA LYS A 493 -11.75 6.99 -16.31
C LYS A 493 -11.97 5.99 -15.16
N PHE A 494 -13.20 5.88 -14.62
CA PHE A 494 -13.47 5.16 -13.40
C PHE A 494 -13.76 3.68 -13.64
N GLN A 495 -12.91 2.83 -13.08
CA GLN A 495 -12.93 1.38 -13.26
C GLN A 495 -12.99 0.66 -11.91
N ASN A 496 -13.28 -0.64 -11.96
CA ASN A 496 -13.08 -1.56 -10.84
C ASN A 496 -11.95 -2.53 -11.18
N LYS A 497 -10.98 -2.65 -10.28
CA LYS A 497 -9.96 -3.71 -10.29
C LYS A 497 -9.93 -4.32 -8.90
N THR A 498 -10.69 -5.39 -8.71
CA THR A 498 -10.78 -6.07 -7.40
C THR A 498 -9.41 -6.58 -6.97
N ASN A 499 -9.03 -6.29 -5.72
CA ASN A 499 -7.80 -6.81 -5.12
C ASN A 499 -7.80 -8.35 -5.12
N GLY A 500 -6.60 -8.92 -5.08
CA GLY A 500 -6.37 -10.35 -4.99
C GLY A 500 -5.15 -10.68 -4.15
N VAL A 501 -4.84 -11.98 -4.07
CA VAL A 501 -3.63 -12.52 -3.46
C VAL A 501 -3.06 -13.59 -4.38
N THR A 502 -1.74 -13.68 -4.47
CA THR A 502 -1.10 -14.75 -5.27
C THR A 502 -1.34 -16.12 -4.63
N PRO A 503 -1.82 -17.12 -5.39
CA PRO A 503 -2.02 -18.47 -4.89
C PRO A 503 -0.71 -19.19 -4.59
N ARG A 504 0.42 -18.79 -5.22
CA ARG A 504 1.73 -19.37 -4.94
C ARG A 504 2.06 -19.22 -3.47
N ARG A 505 2.25 -17.99 -2.98
CA ARG A 505 2.57 -17.76 -1.57
C ARG A 505 1.45 -18.16 -0.62
N TRP A 506 0.18 -17.81 -0.94
CA TRP A 506 -0.94 -17.87 0.01
C TRP A 506 -1.75 -19.18 -0.02
N LEU A 507 -1.42 -20.12 -0.88
CA LEU A 507 -2.02 -21.45 -0.89
C LEU A 507 -0.97 -22.54 -1.09
N GLU A 508 -0.17 -22.51 -2.16
CA GLU A 508 0.80 -23.54 -2.48
C GLU A 508 1.90 -23.60 -1.41
N LEU A 509 2.65 -22.50 -1.21
CA LEU A 509 3.85 -22.50 -0.37
C LEU A 509 3.53 -22.50 1.13
N CYS A 510 2.53 -21.72 1.57
CA CYS A 510 2.19 -21.68 3.00
C CYS A 510 1.31 -22.83 3.48
N ASN A 511 0.79 -23.68 2.57
CA ASN A 511 -0.08 -24.81 2.92
C ASN A 511 0.16 -26.03 2.01
N PRO A 512 1.39 -26.58 2.00
CA PRO A 512 1.75 -27.68 1.09
C PRO A 512 0.89 -28.93 1.27
N ALA A 513 0.43 -29.22 2.50
CA ALA A 513 -0.48 -30.33 2.76
C ALA A 513 -1.80 -30.18 1.99
N LEU A 514 -2.44 -29.01 2.04
CA LEU A 514 -3.67 -28.74 1.33
C LEU A 514 -3.43 -28.64 -0.19
N SER A 515 -2.31 -28.05 -0.61
CA SER A 515 -1.89 -27.99 -2.02
C SER A 515 -1.80 -29.39 -2.64
N GLY A 516 -1.21 -30.35 -1.92
CA GLY A 516 -1.15 -31.75 -2.33
C GLY A 516 -2.52 -32.39 -2.49
N VAL A 517 -3.45 -32.15 -1.55
CA VAL A 517 -4.84 -32.62 -1.65
C VAL A 517 -5.54 -32.05 -2.88
N ILE A 518 -5.45 -30.73 -3.10
CA ILE A 518 -6.05 -30.04 -4.24
C ILE A 518 -5.51 -30.63 -5.55
N THR A 519 -4.21 -30.73 -5.70
CA THR A 519 -3.54 -31.27 -6.90
C THR A 519 -3.96 -32.71 -7.17
N LYS A 520 -4.03 -33.55 -6.13
CA LYS A 520 -4.46 -34.94 -6.23
C LYS A 520 -5.90 -35.04 -6.79
N TRP A 521 -6.83 -34.28 -6.21
CA TRP A 521 -8.25 -34.38 -6.58
C TRP A 521 -8.60 -33.69 -7.89
N LEU A 522 -7.83 -32.69 -8.31
CA LEU A 522 -7.95 -32.08 -9.63
C LEU A 522 -7.21 -32.87 -10.72
N GLY A 523 -6.21 -33.69 -10.36
CA GLY A 523 -5.33 -34.38 -11.29
C GLY A 523 -4.32 -33.45 -11.99
N THR A 524 -4.15 -32.21 -11.50
CA THR A 524 -3.24 -31.22 -12.08
C THR A 524 -2.82 -30.17 -11.04
N ASP A 525 -1.60 -29.65 -11.17
CA ASP A 525 -1.09 -28.49 -10.43
C ASP A 525 -1.33 -27.14 -11.16
N GLY A 526 -1.97 -27.16 -12.33
CA GLY A 526 -2.27 -25.98 -13.15
C GLY A 526 -3.09 -24.92 -12.42
N TRP A 527 -3.81 -25.29 -11.36
CA TRP A 527 -4.56 -24.37 -10.51
C TRP A 527 -3.67 -23.31 -9.82
N ILE A 528 -2.35 -23.57 -9.68
CA ILE A 528 -1.40 -22.62 -9.05
C ILE A 528 -1.25 -21.35 -9.90
N SER A 529 -1.39 -21.45 -11.21
CA SER A 529 -1.39 -20.30 -12.14
C SER A 529 -2.78 -19.93 -12.64
N ASN A 530 -3.77 -20.83 -12.57
CA ASN A 530 -5.16 -20.62 -13.02
C ASN A 530 -6.15 -21.12 -11.97
N LEU A 531 -6.62 -20.20 -11.11
CA LEU A 531 -7.53 -20.52 -10.00
C LEU A 531 -8.92 -20.98 -10.44
N ASP A 532 -9.33 -20.74 -11.69
CA ASP A 532 -10.62 -21.23 -12.21
C ASP A 532 -10.70 -22.76 -12.20
N LEU A 533 -9.54 -23.44 -12.30
CA LEU A 533 -9.48 -24.89 -12.20
C LEU A 533 -9.95 -25.44 -10.83
N LEU A 534 -9.91 -24.62 -9.77
CA LEU A 534 -10.43 -25.01 -8.44
C LEU A 534 -11.92 -25.33 -8.46
N GLU A 535 -12.69 -24.82 -9.43
CA GLU A 535 -14.10 -25.19 -9.60
C GLU A 535 -14.31 -26.68 -9.80
N GLY A 536 -13.30 -27.37 -10.35
CA GLY A 536 -13.28 -28.82 -10.49
C GLY A 536 -13.42 -29.61 -9.20
N LEU A 537 -13.11 -28.99 -8.03
CA LEU A 537 -13.33 -29.61 -6.71
C LEU A 537 -14.80 -29.68 -6.32
N LYS A 538 -15.69 -28.85 -6.89
CA LYS A 538 -17.12 -28.82 -6.53
C LYS A 538 -17.78 -30.20 -6.69
N LYS A 539 -17.43 -30.97 -7.72
CA LYS A 539 -17.97 -32.31 -7.95
C LYS A 539 -17.57 -33.35 -6.90
N HIS A 540 -16.53 -33.06 -6.11
CA HIS A 540 -16.02 -33.94 -5.06
C HIS A 540 -16.36 -33.42 -3.64
N ALA A 541 -17.12 -32.32 -3.51
CA ALA A 541 -17.37 -31.67 -2.23
C ALA A 541 -18.00 -32.57 -1.16
N ASP A 542 -18.85 -33.50 -1.60
CA ASP A 542 -19.55 -34.45 -0.71
C ASP A 542 -18.80 -35.79 -0.55
N ASP A 543 -17.61 -35.94 -1.16
CA ASP A 543 -16.81 -37.16 -1.04
C ASP A 543 -16.14 -37.24 0.34
N PRO A 544 -16.46 -38.29 1.15
CA PRO A 544 -15.90 -38.43 2.50
C PRO A 544 -14.36 -38.54 2.52
N ALA A 545 -13.75 -39.07 1.47
CA ALA A 545 -12.28 -39.20 1.38
C ALA A 545 -11.64 -37.82 1.19
N LEU A 546 -12.18 -36.95 0.33
CA LEU A 546 -11.72 -35.57 0.21
C LEU A 546 -11.87 -34.82 1.52
N GLN A 547 -13.04 -34.94 2.16
CA GLN A 547 -13.31 -34.28 3.44
C GLN A 547 -12.32 -34.72 4.53
N ALA A 548 -12.01 -36.02 4.60
CA ALA A 548 -11.03 -36.57 5.56
C ALA A 548 -9.60 -36.05 5.29
N GLU A 549 -9.15 -36.06 4.02
CA GLU A 549 -7.84 -35.55 3.65
C GLU A 549 -7.71 -34.04 3.91
N TRP A 550 -8.77 -33.29 3.63
CA TRP A 550 -8.84 -31.85 3.93
C TRP A 550 -8.73 -31.57 5.43
N ALA A 551 -9.48 -32.32 6.26
CA ALA A 551 -9.43 -32.21 7.70
C ALA A 551 -8.03 -32.58 8.26
N ALA A 552 -7.40 -33.62 7.69
CA ALA A 552 -6.06 -34.04 8.06
C ALA A 552 -5.02 -32.96 7.73
N ALA A 553 -5.08 -32.34 6.54
CA ALA A 553 -4.21 -31.22 6.16
C ALA A 553 -4.37 -30.03 7.12
N LYS A 554 -5.62 -29.70 7.49
CA LYS A 554 -5.93 -28.64 8.45
C LYS A 554 -5.31 -28.95 9.83
N ARG A 555 -5.51 -30.18 10.33
CA ARG A 555 -4.97 -30.60 11.60
C ARG A 555 -3.44 -30.59 11.63
N ALA A 556 -2.78 -31.02 10.55
CA ALA A 556 -1.32 -30.97 10.40
C ALA A 556 -0.78 -29.54 10.56
N ASN A 557 -1.42 -28.56 9.90
CA ASN A 557 -1.06 -27.15 10.06
C ASN A 557 -1.20 -26.65 11.51
N LYS A 558 -2.23 -27.07 12.22
CA LYS A 558 -2.42 -26.71 13.65
C LYS A 558 -1.34 -27.32 14.53
N VAL A 559 -1.05 -28.61 14.36
CA VAL A 559 0.00 -29.31 15.11
C VAL A 559 1.35 -28.60 14.94
N ALA A 560 1.71 -28.22 13.72
CA ALA A 560 2.95 -27.49 13.42
C ALA A 560 3.07 -26.15 14.14
N GLN A 561 1.95 -25.51 14.52
CA GLN A 561 1.97 -24.20 15.17
C GLN A 561 1.84 -24.21 16.69
N VAL A 562 1.55 -25.34 17.34
CA VAL A 562 1.37 -25.43 18.79
C VAL A 562 2.63 -24.96 19.55
N ALA A 563 3.80 -25.46 19.15
CA ALA A 563 5.07 -25.09 19.79
C ALA A 563 5.40 -23.61 19.60
N TYR A 564 5.21 -23.08 18.39
CA TYR A 564 5.41 -21.67 18.08
C TYR A 564 4.50 -20.78 18.94
N LEU A 565 3.19 -21.06 18.98
CA LEU A 565 2.25 -20.27 19.78
C LEU A 565 2.62 -20.28 21.27
N LYS A 566 2.99 -21.45 21.81
CA LYS A 566 3.46 -21.55 23.20
C LYS A 566 4.71 -20.70 23.44
N ALA A 567 5.67 -20.73 22.51
CA ALA A 567 6.91 -19.98 22.63
C ALA A 567 6.68 -18.45 22.63
N VAL A 568 5.79 -17.95 21.75
CA VAL A 568 5.59 -16.49 21.57
C VAL A 568 4.52 -15.90 22.50
N THR A 569 3.60 -16.71 23.05
CA THR A 569 2.49 -16.23 23.90
C THR A 569 2.56 -16.76 25.34
N GLY A 570 3.38 -17.76 25.61
CA GLY A 570 3.41 -18.47 26.89
C GLY A 570 2.23 -19.42 27.13
N VAL A 571 1.24 -19.45 26.24
CA VAL A 571 -0.01 -20.23 26.42
C VAL A 571 0.00 -21.49 25.54
N ALA A 572 -0.22 -22.64 26.20
CA ALA A 572 -0.41 -23.89 25.48
C ALA A 572 -1.82 -23.94 24.85
N VAL A 573 -1.92 -24.43 23.62
CA VAL A 573 -3.17 -24.60 22.89
C VAL A 573 -3.28 -26.01 22.32
N SER A 574 -4.50 -26.55 22.26
CA SER A 574 -4.76 -27.84 21.60
C SER A 574 -4.96 -27.67 20.09
N PRO A 575 -4.40 -28.56 19.25
CA PRO A 575 -4.71 -28.58 17.82
C PRO A 575 -6.11 -29.14 17.51
N ASP A 576 -6.78 -29.77 18.48
CA ASP A 576 -8.06 -30.44 18.27
C ASP A 576 -9.27 -29.55 18.59
N VAL A 577 -9.04 -28.28 18.97
CA VAL A 577 -10.08 -27.28 19.22
C VAL A 577 -10.22 -26.32 18.03
N MET A 578 -11.31 -25.58 17.94
CA MET A 578 -11.53 -24.60 16.88
C MET A 578 -10.61 -23.37 17.08
N TRP A 579 -9.85 -23.01 16.06
CA TRP A 579 -9.01 -21.80 16.04
C TRP A 579 -9.72 -20.67 15.30
N ASP A 580 -9.99 -19.60 16.03
CA ASP A 580 -10.68 -18.39 15.58
C ASP A 580 -9.69 -17.22 15.60
N ILE A 581 -9.43 -16.60 14.44
CA ILE A 581 -8.42 -15.55 14.36
C ILE A 581 -8.99 -14.21 13.87
N GLN A 582 -8.43 -13.12 14.40
CA GLN A 582 -8.55 -11.78 13.86
C GLN A 582 -7.15 -11.17 13.70
N VAL A 583 -6.47 -11.50 12.59
CA VAL A 583 -5.09 -11.11 12.32
C VAL A 583 -5.05 -10.02 11.22
N LYS A 584 -4.93 -8.78 11.67
CA LYS A 584 -4.88 -7.55 10.84
C LYS A 584 -4.46 -6.37 11.71
N ARG A 585 -4.03 -5.24 11.10
CA ARG A 585 -3.73 -4.00 11.84
C ARG A 585 -4.84 -3.70 12.86
N ILE A 586 -4.43 -3.24 14.05
CA ILE A 586 -5.39 -2.83 15.07
C ILE A 586 -5.91 -1.44 14.73
N HIS A 587 -7.24 -1.32 14.60
CA HIS A 587 -7.89 -0.06 14.25
C HIS A 587 -9.37 -0.10 14.67
N GLU A 588 -9.93 1.03 15.10
CA GLU A 588 -11.32 1.10 15.56
C GLU A 588 -12.31 0.60 14.51
N TYR A 589 -12.18 1.01 13.22
CA TYR A 589 -13.09 0.56 12.17
C TYR A 589 -13.04 -0.95 11.89
N LYS A 590 -11.93 -1.63 12.21
CA LYS A 590 -11.79 -3.11 12.08
C LYS A 590 -12.48 -3.86 13.20
N ARG A 591 -12.88 -3.14 14.24
CA ARG A 591 -13.72 -3.60 15.36
C ARG A 591 -13.16 -4.77 16.17
N GLN A 592 -11.81 -4.83 16.36
CA GLN A 592 -11.22 -5.77 17.33
C GLN A 592 -11.81 -5.56 18.73
N LEU A 593 -12.17 -4.32 19.08
CA LEU A 593 -12.87 -4.01 20.32
C LEU A 593 -14.20 -4.78 20.42
N LEU A 594 -15.00 -4.81 19.37
CA LEU A 594 -16.27 -5.55 19.37
C LEU A 594 -16.02 -7.05 19.55
N ASN A 595 -15.00 -7.61 18.91
CA ASN A 595 -14.65 -9.02 19.03
C ASN A 595 -14.26 -9.36 20.47
N ILE A 596 -13.35 -8.59 21.11
CA ILE A 596 -12.93 -8.90 22.49
C ILE A 596 -14.05 -8.71 23.50
N LEU A 597 -14.99 -7.77 23.30
CA LEU A 597 -16.19 -7.64 24.10
C LEU A 597 -17.11 -8.86 23.94
N GLY A 598 -17.27 -9.38 22.70
CA GLY A 598 -18.01 -10.61 22.44
C GLY A 598 -17.38 -11.82 23.12
N ILE A 599 -16.05 -11.91 23.14
CA ILE A 599 -15.30 -12.96 23.85
C ILE A 599 -15.50 -12.84 25.37
N ALA A 600 -15.42 -11.64 25.92
CA ALA A 600 -15.68 -11.40 27.35
C ALA A 600 -17.13 -11.76 27.74
N TYR A 601 -18.11 -11.46 26.87
CA TYR A 601 -19.50 -11.87 27.06
C TYR A 601 -19.65 -13.39 27.05
N ARG A 602 -19.02 -14.09 26.08
CA ARG A 602 -19.01 -15.56 26.02
C ARG A 602 -18.37 -16.17 27.27
N TYR A 603 -17.28 -15.59 27.77
CA TYR A 603 -16.66 -16.02 29.04
C TYR A 603 -17.65 -15.97 30.20
N LYS A 604 -18.42 -14.88 30.34
CA LYS A 604 -19.46 -14.77 31.36
C LYS A 604 -20.56 -15.83 31.20
N GLN A 605 -20.96 -16.12 29.96
CA GLN A 605 -21.93 -17.18 29.68
C GLN A 605 -21.38 -18.56 30.09
N LEU A 606 -20.11 -18.86 29.76
CA LEU A 606 -19.46 -20.11 30.17
C LEU A 606 -19.44 -20.28 31.72
N LYS A 607 -19.19 -19.21 32.45
CA LYS A 607 -19.20 -19.22 33.93
C LYS A 607 -20.59 -19.49 34.49
N ALA A 608 -21.65 -19.09 33.82
CA ALA A 608 -23.04 -19.31 34.24
C ALA A 608 -23.56 -20.73 33.90
N MET A 609 -22.88 -21.49 33.03
CA MET A 609 -23.28 -22.85 32.61
C MET A 609 -22.91 -23.90 33.63
N THR A 610 -23.72 -24.95 33.71
CA THR A 610 -23.39 -26.17 34.44
C THR A 610 -22.25 -26.94 33.74
N PRO A 611 -21.50 -27.81 34.47
CA PRO A 611 -20.48 -28.65 33.84
C PRO A 611 -20.99 -29.47 32.65
N ALA A 612 -22.18 -30.02 32.74
CA ALA A 612 -22.82 -30.79 31.67
C ALA A 612 -23.11 -29.95 30.42
N GLN A 613 -23.50 -28.67 30.57
CA GLN A 613 -23.68 -27.76 29.47
C GLN A 613 -22.37 -27.38 28.81
N ARG A 614 -21.31 -27.23 29.60
CA ARG A 614 -19.96 -26.91 29.10
C ARG A 614 -19.38 -28.04 28.25
N THR A 615 -19.57 -29.30 28.61
CA THR A 615 -19.07 -30.46 27.84
C THR A 615 -19.70 -30.60 26.43
N ALA A 616 -20.88 -30.03 26.21
CA ALA A 616 -21.54 -30.04 24.92
C ALA A 616 -21.00 -28.94 23.95
N LEU A 617 -20.12 -28.07 24.41
CA LEU A 617 -19.61 -26.96 23.60
C LEU A 617 -18.36 -27.37 22.82
N VAL A 618 -18.19 -26.75 21.65
CA VAL A 618 -16.93 -26.84 20.89
C VAL A 618 -15.90 -25.90 21.51
N PRO A 619 -14.78 -26.44 22.03
CA PRO A 619 -13.69 -25.63 22.57
C PRO A 619 -13.09 -24.70 21.52
N ARG A 620 -12.63 -23.51 21.92
CA ARG A 620 -12.18 -22.47 21.02
C ARG A 620 -10.92 -21.77 21.52
N VAL A 621 -10.00 -21.51 20.59
CA VAL A 621 -8.87 -20.59 20.79
C VAL A 621 -9.11 -19.34 19.97
N CYS A 622 -9.25 -18.19 20.64
CA CYS A 622 -9.45 -16.88 20.02
C CYS A 622 -8.10 -16.16 19.94
N MET A 623 -7.62 -15.89 18.73
CA MET A 623 -6.30 -15.29 18.51
C MET A 623 -6.43 -13.94 17.83
N PHE A 624 -5.76 -12.95 18.42
CA PHE A 624 -5.53 -11.64 17.82
C PHE A 624 -4.09 -11.51 17.38
N GLY A 625 -3.85 -10.77 16.30
CA GLY A 625 -2.51 -10.41 15.86
C GLY A 625 -2.58 -9.16 14.99
N GLY A 626 -1.65 -8.25 15.21
CA GLY A 626 -1.61 -7.00 14.44
C GLY A 626 -0.90 -5.89 15.19
N LYS A 627 -0.28 -4.99 14.45
CA LYS A 627 0.41 -3.82 14.99
C LYS A 627 -0.57 -2.65 15.09
N ALA A 628 -0.60 -1.96 16.24
CA ALA A 628 -1.22 -0.65 16.38
C ALA A 628 -0.21 0.42 15.96
N TYR A 629 -0.65 1.44 15.24
CA TYR A 629 0.26 2.54 14.89
C TYR A 629 0.78 3.21 16.18
N ALA A 630 2.07 3.56 16.20
CA ALA A 630 2.76 3.95 17.44
C ALA A 630 2.09 5.10 18.20
N THR A 631 1.55 6.09 17.48
CA THR A 631 0.85 7.25 18.05
C THR A 631 -0.65 7.05 18.21
N TYR A 632 -1.22 5.89 17.78
CA TYR A 632 -2.65 5.63 17.86
C TYR A 632 -3.03 5.03 19.22
N LEU A 633 -3.17 5.87 20.23
CA LEU A 633 -3.41 5.46 21.62
C LEU A 633 -4.63 4.54 21.78
N GLN A 634 -5.72 4.80 21.07
CA GLN A 634 -6.93 3.97 21.19
C GLN A 634 -6.68 2.53 20.68
N ALA A 635 -5.98 2.37 19.58
CA ALA A 635 -5.59 1.06 19.08
C ALA A 635 -4.66 0.32 20.07
N LYS A 636 -3.72 1.03 20.70
CA LYS A 636 -2.85 0.46 21.76
C LYS A 636 -3.65 0.02 22.99
N ARG A 637 -4.69 0.79 23.38
CA ARG A 637 -5.61 0.39 24.47
C ARG A 637 -6.38 -0.89 24.12
N ILE A 638 -6.76 -1.09 22.86
CA ILE A 638 -7.40 -2.34 22.41
C ILE A 638 -6.44 -3.52 22.56
N VAL A 639 -5.16 -3.37 22.18
CA VAL A 639 -4.14 -4.40 22.40
C VAL A 639 -4.04 -4.76 23.88
N LYS A 640 -3.94 -3.76 24.77
CA LYS A 640 -3.92 -3.96 26.20
C LYS A 640 -5.16 -4.71 26.71
N LEU A 641 -6.35 -4.33 26.25
CA LEU A 641 -7.61 -4.98 26.63
C LEU A 641 -7.62 -6.45 26.23
N VAL A 642 -7.15 -6.80 25.02
CA VAL A 642 -7.06 -8.20 24.55
C VAL A 642 -6.16 -9.01 25.48
N ASN A 643 -4.98 -8.48 25.85
CA ASN A 643 -4.06 -9.14 26.75
C ASN A 643 -4.63 -9.27 28.17
N ALA A 644 -5.29 -8.25 28.69
CA ALA A 644 -5.93 -8.28 30.02
C ALA A 644 -7.07 -9.31 30.10
N VAL A 645 -7.94 -9.36 29.10
CA VAL A 645 -9.00 -10.39 29.02
C VAL A 645 -8.39 -11.77 28.88
N GLY A 646 -7.34 -11.91 28.04
CA GLY A 646 -6.61 -13.16 27.89
C GLY A 646 -6.03 -13.68 29.21
N ALA A 647 -5.39 -12.81 29.98
CA ALA A 647 -4.85 -13.16 31.30
C ALA A 647 -5.92 -13.73 32.24
N VAL A 648 -7.09 -13.12 32.31
CA VAL A 648 -8.20 -13.58 33.16
C VAL A 648 -8.77 -14.92 32.64
N VAL A 649 -9.08 -15.02 31.37
CA VAL A 649 -9.73 -16.20 30.76
C VAL A 649 -8.82 -17.42 30.83
N ASN A 650 -7.54 -17.24 30.48
CA ASN A 650 -6.58 -18.35 30.41
C ASN A 650 -6.19 -18.92 31.77
N ALA A 651 -6.32 -18.13 32.85
CA ALA A 651 -6.03 -18.54 34.22
C ALA A 651 -7.23 -19.17 34.94
N ASP A 652 -8.44 -19.09 34.37
CA ASP A 652 -9.65 -19.59 35.03
C ASP A 652 -9.79 -21.12 34.86
N PRO A 653 -9.70 -21.91 35.96
CA PRO A 653 -9.76 -23.36 35.89
C PRO A 653 -11.14 -23.89 35.51
N GLU A 654 -12.23 -23.15 35.75
CA GLU A 654 -13.59 -23.57 35.35
C GLU A 654 -13.80 -23.51 33.85
N VAL A 655 -13.11 -22.61 33.17
CA VAL A 655 -13.15 -22.47 31.71
C VAL A 655 -12.12 -23.39 31.07
N GLY A 656 -10.93 -23.50 31.66
CA GLY A 656 -9.89 -24.44 31.24
C GLY A 656 -9.56 -24.32 29.74
N ASP A 657 -9.67 -25.45 29.01
CA ASP A 657 -9.42 -25.51 27.57
C ASP A 657 -10.64 -25.23 26.71
N LEU A 658 -11.82 -24.97 27.31
CA LEU A 658 -13.01 -24.59 26.55
C LEU A 658 -12.83 -23.26 25.80
N MET A 659 -12.03 -22.35 26.36
CA MET A 659 -11.72 -21.08 25.72
C MET A 659 -10.34 -20.59 26.14
N LYS A 660 -9.51 -20.28 25.14
CA LYS A 660 -8.23 -19.56 25.32
C LYS A 660 -8.26 -18.29 24.51
N VAL A 661 -7.60 -17.23 24.98
CA VAL A 661 -7.49 -15.94 24.31
C VAL A 661 -6.02 -15.55 24.22
N LEU A 662 -5.54 -15.32 22.99
CA LEU A 662 -4.15 -15.03 22.72
C LEU A 662 -4.00 -13.74 21.93
N PHE A 663 -2.95 -12.97 22.23
CA PHE A 663 -2.41 -11.97 21.33
C PHE A 663 -1.07 -12.46 20.78
N VAL A 664 -1.00 -12.69 19.47
CA VAL A 664 0.22 -13.12 18.79
C VAL A 664 1.01 -11.87 18.40
N PRO A 665 2.16 -11.61 19.03
CA PRO A 665 2.94 -10.41 18.79
C PRO A 665 3.63 -10.41 17.43
N ASN A 666 4.07 -9.23 17.02
CA ASN A 666 4.89 -9.00 15.82
C ASN A 666 4.30 -9.58 14.53
N TYR A 667 2.99 -9.44 14.35
CA TYR A 667 2.31 -9.90 13.14
C TYR A 667 2.97 -9.33 11.88
N ASN A 668 3.43 -10.22 11.00
CA ASN A 668 4.12 -9.97 9.73
C ASN A 668 3.69 -11.04 8.69
N VAL A 669 4.36 -11.10 7.54
CA VAL A 669 4.02 -12.07 6.48
C VAL A 669 4.25 -13.51 6.94
N SER A 670 5.40 -13.80 7.58
CA SER A 670 5.73 -15.13 8.08
C SER A 670 4.74 -15.64 9.13
N VAL A 671 4.30 -14.77 10.05
CA VAL A 671 3.26 -15.11 11.03
C VAL A 671 1.91 -15.36 10.34
N ALA A 672 1.58 -14.57 9.31
CA ALA A 672 0.36 -14.79 8.53
C ALA A 672 0.37 -16.14 7.80
N GLU A 673 1.48 -16.51 7.19
CA GLU A 673 1.67 -17.81 6.49
C GLU A 673 1.46 -19.01 7.43
N ARG A 674 1.75 -18.85 8.71
CA ARG A 674 1.53 -19.88 9.76
C ARG A 674 0.08 -19.92 10.24
N LEU A 675 -0.46 -18.76 10.63
CA LEU A 675 -1.76 -18.71 11.28
C LEU A 675 -2.92 -18.89 10.30
N VAL A 676 -2.77 -18.41 9.06
CA VAL A 676 -3.82 -18.49 8.05
C VAL A 676 -4.14 -19.94 7.69
N PRO A 677 -3.24 -20.85 7.35
CA PRO A 677 -3.57 -22.25 7.08
C PRO A 677 -4.11 -23.02 8.29
N ALA A 678 -3.67 -22.67 9.49
CA ALA A 678 -3.97 -23.40 10.73
C ALA A 678 -5.36 -23.11 11.35
N SER A 679 -6.08 -22.07 10.96
CA SER A 679 -7.34 -21.72 11.62
C SER A 679 -8.57 -22.11 10.83
N GLU A 680 -9.70 -22.33 11.55
CA GLU A 680 -11.01 -22.62 10.98
C GLU A 680 -11.84 -21.37 10.73
N LEU A 681 -11.73 -20.38 11.62
CA LEU A 681 -12.54 -19.16 11.55
C LEU A 681 -11.66 -17.92 11.45
N SER A 682 -12.04 -17.00 10.58
CA SER A 682 -11.38 -15.70 10.42
C SER A 682 -12.39 -14.57 10.52
N GLN A 683 -12.14 -13.62 11.44
CA GLN A 683 -13.05 -12.51 11.73
C GLN A 683 -12.85 -11.33 10.78
N HIS A 684 -13.87 -11.03 9.98
CA HIS A 684 -13.92 -9.89 9.05
C HIS A 684 -15.13 -9.01 9.37
N ILE A 685 -15.07 -8.33 10.52
CA ILE A 685 -16.19 -7.61 11.11
C ILE A 685 -16.00 -6.08 11.08
N SER A 686 -15.22 -5.55 10.14
CA SER A 686 -15.06 -4.10 9.96
C SER A 686 -16.42 -3.39 9.81
N THR A 687 -16.48 -2.13 10.20
CA THR A 687 -17.68 -1.30 9.99
C THR A 687 -18.05 -1.30 8.51
N ALA A 688 -19.34 -1.49 8.22
CA ALA A 688 -19.84 -1.60 6.86
C ALA A 688 -19.40 -0.41 5.99
N GLY A 689 -18.81 -0.72 4.82
CA GLY A 689 -18.32 0.27 3.86
C GLY A 689 -17.03 0.98 4.23
N MET A 690 -16.36 0.64 5.34
CA MET A 690 -15.07 1.26 5.72
C MET A 690 -13.84 0.42 5.29
N GLU A 691 -13.98 -0.88 5.08
CA GLU A 691 -12.94 -1.72 4.49
C GLU A 691 -13.18 -1.75 2.97
N ALA A 692 -12.36 -1.05 2.20
CA ALA A 692 -12.55 -0.88 0.76
C ALA A 692 -12.58 -2.22 0.00
N SER A 693 -11.71 -3.16 0.36
CA SER A 693 -11.67 -4.53 -0.17
C SER A 693 -11.31 -5.53 0.94
N GLY A 694 -10.20 -5.27 1.65
CA GLY A 694 -9.52 -6.27 2.45
C GLY A 694 -8.87 -7.35 1.58
N THR A 695 -7.87 -8.04 2.11
CA THR A 695 -7.21 -9.19 1.47
C THR A 695 -7.08 -10.39 2.42
N SER A 696 -7.35 -10.22 3.71
CA SER A 696 -7.30 -11.31 4.69
C SER A 696 -8.38 -12.36 4.42
N ASN A 697 -9.57 -11.95 3.99
CA ASN A 697 -10.66 -12.82 3.55
C ASN A 697 -10.26 -13.67 2.35
N MET A 698 -9.50 -13.09 1.41
CA MET A 698 -9.03 -13.79 0.20
C MET A 698 -7.97 -14.85 0.53
N LYS A 699 -7.15 -14.64 1.56
CA LYS A 699 -6.19 -15.65 2.08
C LYS A 699 -6.90 -16.76 2.84
N ALA A 700 -7.98 -16.42 3.57
CA ALA A 700 -8.71 -17.34 4.39
C ALA A 700 -9.53 -18.37 3.60
N ARG A 701 -10.18 -17.96 2.52
CA ARG A 701 -11.02 -18.83 1.68
C ARG A 701 -10.28 -20.02 1.06
N PRO A 702 -9.17 -19.84 0.35
CA PRO A 702 -8.43 -20.97 -0.22
C PRO A 702 -7.87 -21.90 0.85
N ALA A 703 -7.62 -21.40 2.07
CA ALA A 703 -7.17 -22.21 3.20
C ALA A 703 -8.29 -23.05 3.85
N GLY A 704 -9.46 -23.13 3.25
CA GLY A 704 -10.58 -23.95 3.75
C GLY A 704 -11.24 -23.39 5.02
N ARG A 705 -11.53 -22.08 5.05
CA ARG A 705 -12.06 -21.39 6.23
C ARG A 705 -13.46 -20.87 6.06
N VAL A 706 -14.17 -20.81 7.18
CA VAL A 706 -15.36 -19.99 7.31
C VAL A 706 -14.94 -18.57 7.69
N SER A 707 -15.32 -17.59 6.88
CA SER A 707 -15.13 -16.17 7.20
C SER A 707 -16.41 -15.64 7.86
N THR A 708 -16.29 -15.15 9.10
CA THR A 708 -17.36 -14.35 9.68
C THR A 708 -17.28 -12.97 9.04
N LEU A 709 -18.19 -12.70 8.14
CA LEU A 709 -18.36 -11.40 7.53
C LEU A 709 -19.46 -10.67 8.33
N ALA A 710 -19.16 -9.47 8.85
CA ALA A 710 -20.23 -8.55 9.15
C ALA A 710 -20.92 -8.26 7.82
N VAL A 711 -22.17 -8.65 7.69
CA VAL A 711 -22.94 -8.51 6.47
C VAL A 711 -22.98 -7.03 6.09
N SER A 712 -22.02 -6.59 5.25
CA SER A 712 -22.32 -5.56 4.28
C SER A 712 -22.95 -6.32 3.12
N HIS A 713 -24.23 -6.05 2.83
CA HIS A 713 -24.91 -6.60 1.69
C HIS A 713 -24.01 -6.52 0.45
N ASP A 714 -24.02 -7.60 -0.32
CA ASP A 714 -23.37 -7.79 -1.61
C ASP A 714 -21.96 -8.45 -1.56
N LEU A 715 -21.99 -9.74 -1.19
CA LEU A 715 -21.12 -10.69 -1.88
C LEU A 715 -21.88 -11.10 -3.15
N PRO A 716 -21.24 -11.03 -4.34
CA PRO A 716 -21.82 -11.72 -5.49
C PRO A 716 -21.98 -13.19 -5.08
N SER A 717 -23.19 -13.69 -5.24
CA SER A 717 -23.47 -15.12 -5.19
C SER A 717 -22.44 -15.81 -6.07
N LEU A 718 -21.52 -16.56 -5.47
CA LEU A 718 -20.86 -17.62 -6.18
C LEU A 718 -21.93 -18.71 -6.35
N SER A 719 -22.70 -18.60 -7.45
CA SER A 719 -23.43 -19.72 -8.01
C SER A 719 -22.46 -20.69 -8.59
#